data_21acf8c1a68725a36ed73731584bf008
#
_entry.id   21acf8c1a68725a36ed73731584bf008
#
_cell.length_a   1.000
_cell.length_b   1.000
_cell.length_c   1.000
_cell.angle_alpha   90.00
_cell.angle_beta   90.00
_cell.angle_gamma   90.00
#
_symmetry.space_group_name_H-M   'P 1'
#
loop_
_entity.id
_entity.type
_entity.pdbx_description
1 polymer ?
#
loop_
_entity_poly.entity_id
_entity_poly.type
_entity_poly.pdbx_seq_one_letter_code
_entity_poly.pdbx_strand_id
1 'polypeptide(L)'
;MNSVASHMTSARTRLAACLMAGTMLAGLAAPVLAQGVQPPAVPAPAPEAAPAASTIRSITVTGNQRLESQTILSYLRLRVGQSYDRATLDQALKDLASTELFRDFQISDDQGALTIQVTENPVINRVILEGNRRLKEDKIRPEIKLAPRQIFTRSKVRADVARIIELYKRQGRFAATVEPKMVQLDQNRVDVVFEINEGPKSKVRQINIIGNEKFSDGDLKDEMATKESGLLTILSSNTSYDPDRLAYDQQKLRLFYLQNGYADFRVISAVAELTSNKQDFIITYVVEEGERYKFGPVDVESQLRDFRPEALKTLLPMKEGDWYDAKLVEDTVESLSETAGLFGYAFADINPEFRRDAENRTMSITFNVGESPRTYVERIDVNGNTLTQDKVVRREFRLNEGDAFNSFGVKRTENRINSLGYFQENLEIERKEGSAPDRIILETNVEERPTGELSLSAGFSSIENFLLQASVRQRNFRGLGQQLQASVNYSSYSKSIELGFTEPYLFDRNVSIGGSIYRRDLNSFNFINNDRRTTFEQVTTGGQISVGVPLTEYLSAFGRYSINFDDVSLDRTLYYFGDDCDPLIAGRYLCDAIGKRTTSLLGYTIAYDDRDNRLRPTRGQSLSLSQDFAGLGGSVKYVRTRAAASKHFRLTGRFILNISAEGGYIYPFGGRPTPTSDKVRLTDRFFLGEPQMRGFDIRGIGPRVIRFANVDLADPANPVLDTSLDNRNGRIDDALGGRAYYMSRFEIDIPLGTGAKELGLRPSVFLDIGSVFGVKRPTLTTLGDFLDQSDGFTKFLCRNATSGTQQFATIPLDADGQPVGNQFTACPEGFSPLAPFEERFLGNTWKPRVSIGAGVNWNSPFGPFRIDFAYALRKEVGDDTKRFSFNVGTQF
;
A
#
# COMPACT_ATOMS: atom_id res chain seq x y z
N MET A 1 -6.70 37.87 -37.42
CA MET A 1 -5.59 38.77 -37.78
C MET A 1 -4.32 37.98 -37.57
N ASN A 2 -3.82 37.54 -38.69
CA ASN A 2 -2.43 37.48 -39.17
C ASN A 2 -1.43 36.78 -38.27
N SER A 3 -0.97 35.58 -38.69
CA SER A 3 -0.08 35.18 -39.78
C SER A 3 1.36 35.54 -39.46
N VAL A 4 2.23 34.53 -39.59
CA VAL A 4 3.35 34.31 -40.51
C VAL A 4 4.15 33.20 -39.94
N ALA A 5 4.22 31.99 -40.41
CA ALA A 5 4.79 31.37 -41.61
C ALA A 5 6.24 31.73 -41.88
N SER A 6 7.12 30.74 -41.87
CA SER A 6 7.98 30.35 -42.99
C SER A 6 9.23 29.64 -42.47
N HIS A 7 9.47 28.45 -42.96
CA HIS A 7 10.46 28.04 -43.98
C HIS A 7 11.92 28.04 -43.50
N MET A 8 12.70 26.97 -43.61
CA MET A 8 13.29 26.33 -44.81
C MET A 8 14.09 25.09 -44.40
N THR A 9 13.83 23.95 -44.98
CA THR A 9 14.55 23.25 -46.11
C THR A 9 15.91 22.68 -45.83
N SER A 10 15.91 21.36 -45.94
CA SER A 10 16.73 20.46 -46.78
C SER A 10 18.23 20.40 -46.61
N ALA A 11 18.73 19.17 -46.47
CA ALA A 11 19.75 18.65 -47.40
C ALA A 11 19.88 17.12 -47.26
N ARG A 12 19.70 16.49 -48.38
CA ARG A 12 20.05 15.09 -48.72
C ARG A 12 21.57 14.95 -48.76
N THR A 13 22.08 13.75 -48.37
CA THR A 13 23.11 13.11 -49.18
C THR A 13 23.12 11.62 -48.94
N ARG A 14 23.08 10.90 -50.08
CA ARG A 14 23.27 9.45 -50.29
C ARG A 14 24.74 9.12 -50.28
N LEU A 15 25.04 7.83 -49.90
CA LEU A 15 26.01 6.92 -50.56
C LEU A 15 25.88 5.59 -49.83
N ALA A 16 25.33 4.55 -50.43
CA ALA A 16 25.86 3.60 -51.44
C ALA A 16 26.90 2.61 -50.89
N ALA A 17 26.44 1.39 -50.65
CA ALA A 17 26.84 0.10 -51.24
C ALA A 17 28.22 -0.47 -50.93
N CYS A 18 28.20 -1.72 -50.51
CA CYS A 18 28.91 -2.93 -51.04
C CYS A 18 28.67 -4.07 -50.02
N LEU A 19 27.89 -5.03 -50.42
CA LEU A 19 28.16 -6.38 -50.91
C LEU A 19 29.31 -7.11 -50.18
N MET A 20 28.98 -8.20 -49.50
CA MET A 20 29.52 -9.53 -49.72
C MET A 20 28.63 -10.58 -49.11
N ALA A 21 28.27 -11.52 -49.96
CA ALA A 21 27.58 -12.76 -49.73
C ALA A 21 28.44 -13.78 -49.00
N GLY A 22 27.85 -14.61 -48.23
CA GLY A 22 28.45 -15.81 -47.64
C GLY A 22 27.38 -16.79 -47.26
N THR A 23 26.92 -17.54 -48.25
CA THR A 23 26.04 -18.71 -48.16
C THR A 23 26.67 -19.82 -47.32
N MET A 24 25.89 -20.40 -46.43
CA MET A 24 26.03 -21.81 -46.02
C MET A 24 24.66 -22.45 -45.90
N LEU A 25 24.30 -23.18 -46.96
CA LEU A 25 23.32 -24.24 -46.96
C LEU A 25 23.89 -25.46 -46.23
N ALA A 26 23.13 -26.02 -45.30
CA ALA A 26 23.27 -27.40 -44.88
C ALA A 26 21.98 -28.14 -45.30
N GLY A 27 22.07 -28.84 -46.38
CA GLY A 27 21.04 -29.73 -46.88
C GLY A 27 21.21 -31.14 -46.34
N LEU A 28 20.11 -31.69 -45.86
CA LEU A 28 19.91 -33.13 -45.65
C LEU A 28 19.73 -33.82 -47.00
N ALA A 29 20.51 -34.83 -47.27
CA ALA A 29 20.29 -35.76 -48.37
C ALA A 29 20.26 -37.20 -47.89
N ALA A 30 19.17 -37.88 -48.16
CA ALA A 30 18.98 -39.31 -48.04
C ALA A 30 19.69 -40.08 -49.19
N PRO A 31 20.00 -41.35 -49.06
CA PRO A 31 20.88 -42.09 -49.97
C PRO A 31 20.10 -42.60 -51.20
N VAL A 32 20.64 -42.36 -52.37
CA VAL A 32 20.26 -43.05 -53.61
C VAL A 32 21.37 -44.01 -53.97
N LEU A 33 21.01 -45.29 -54.11
CA LEU A 33 21.80 -46.34 -54.67
C LEU A 33 22.08 -46.04 -56.20
N ALA A 34 23.37 -46.01 -56.59
CA ALA A 34 23.75 -46.15 -57.97
C ALA A 34 25.05 -47.01 -58.04
N GLN A 35 24.93 -48.05 -58.83
CA GLN A 35 25.97 -49.02 -59.21
C GLN A 35 27.02 -48.42 -60.13
N GLY A 36 28.27 -48.88 -59.94
CA GLY A 36 29.17 -49.24 -60.96
C GLY A 36 30.13 -48.20 -61.52
N VAL A 37 31.31 -48.35 -61.25
CA VAL A 37 32.50 -48.57 -62.16
C VAL A 37 33.77 -48.48 -61.32
N GLN A 38 34.55 -49.58 -61.29
CA GLN A 38 35.89 -49.64 -60.74
C GLN A 38 36.93 -48.98 -61.67
N PRO A 39 37.84 -48.15 -61.17
CA PRO A 39 39.14 -47.92 -61.77
C PRO A 39 40.18 -48.83 -61.12
N PRO A 40 41.26 -49.10 -61.85
CA PRO A 40 42.15 -50.19 -61.53
C PRO A 40 43.01 -49.98 -60.30
N ALA A 41 43.34 -51.13 -59.66
CA ALA A 41 44.16 -51.27 -58.45
C ALA A 41 45.53 -50.67 -58.57
N VAL A 42 45.92 -49.80 -57.68
CA VAL A 42 47.31 -49.47 -57.37
C VAL A 42 47.74 -50.44 -56.28
N PRO A 43 48.91 -51.07 -56.35
CA PRO A 43 49.32 -52.05 -55.38
C PRO A 43 49.55 -51.40 -53.99
N ALA A 44 48.98 -52.04 -53.00
CA ALA A 44 49.15 -51.66 -51.58
C ALA A 44 50.63 -51.72 -51.18
N PRO A 45 51.11 -50.72 -50.42
CA PRO A 45 52.38 -50.88 -49.75
C PRO A 45 52.29 -52.02 -48.71
N ALA A 46 53.33 -52.81 -48.65
CA ALA A 46 53.44 -53.89 -47.69
C ALA A 46 53.17 -53.47 -46.29
N PRO A 47 52.52 -54.27 -45.42
CA PRO A 47 52.32 -53.98 -44.06
C PRO A 47 53.66 -53.73 -43.35
N GLU A 48 53.79 -52.49 -42.85
CA GLU A 48 54.87 -52.11 -41.93
C GLU A 48 54.80 -53.08 -40.74
N ALA A 49 55.87 -53.73 -40.44
CA ALA A 49 55.92 -54.68 -39.31
C ALA A 49 55.48 -54.04 -38.06
N ALA A 50 54.46 -54.62 -37.42
CA ALA A 50 54.03 -54.19 -36.10
C ALA A 50 55.24 -54.06 -35.16
N PRO A 51 55.42 -52.93 -34.45
CA PRO A 51 56.54 -52.79 -33.53
C PRO A 51 56.51 -53.92 -32.57
N ALA A 52 57.68 -54.62 -32.39
CA ALA A 52 57.77 -55.68 -31.47
C ALA A 52 57.24 -55.30 -30.07
N ALA A 53 56.27 -56.05 -29.59
CA ALA A 53 55.67 -55.81 -28.24
C ALA A 53 56.83 -55.85 -27.23
N SER A 54 57.12 -54.68 -26.66
CA SER A 54 58.08 -54.54 -25.59
C SER A 54 57.48 -55.10 -24.34
N THR A 55 58.23 -55.74 -23.50
CA THR A 55 57.80 -56.33 -22.23
C THR A 55 58.20 -55.38 -21.11
N ILE A 56 57.30 -55.08 -20.19
CA ILE A 56 57.56 -54.22 -19.03
C ILE A 56 58.54 -54.97 -18.09
N ARG A 57 59.71 -54.40 -17.90
CA ARG A 57 60.77 -54.97 -17.03
C ARG A 57 60.64 -54.43 -15.57
N SER A 58 60.35 -53.16 -15.43
CA SER A 58 60.15 -52.51 -14.15
C SER A 58 59.22 -51.31 -14.29
N ILE A 59 58.52 -50.98 -13.22
CA ILE A 59 57.71 -49.79 -13.14
C ILE A 59 58.09 -48.97 -11.91
N THR A 60 58.57 -47.76 -12.10
CA THR A 60 59.01 -46.87 -11.03
C THR A 60 58.15 -45.66 -11.05
N VAL A 61 57.56 -45.24 -9.90
CA VAL A 61 56.77 -44.00 -9.73
C VAL A 61 57.64 -43.01 -9.01
N THR A 62 57.66 -41.75 -9.58
CA THR A 62 58.45 -40.63 -9.02
C THR A 62 57.58 -39.40 -8.93
N GLY A 63 57.90 -38.52 -7.98
CA GLY A 63 57.19 -37.27 -7.80
C GLY A 63 55.92 -37.35 -6.92
N ASN A 64 55.55 -38.52 -6.45
CA ASN A 64 54.49 -38.72 -5.49
C ASN A 64 54.88 -38.20 -4.09
N GLN A 65 53.95 -37.53 -3.40
CA GLN A 65 54.16 -36.93 -2.10
C GLN A 65 53.25 -37.53 -1.03
N ARG A 66 51.98 -37.64 -1.32
CA ARG A 66 50.92 -38.09 -0.42
C ARG A 66 50.47 -39.53 -0.75
N LEU A 67 50.42 -39.86 -2.02
CA LEU A 67 49.97 -41.13 -2.47
C LEU A 67 51.15 -42.10 -2.50
N GLU A 68 50.97 -43.32 -1.99
CA GLU A 68 51.95 -44.37 -2.09
C GLU A 68 52.06 -44.83 -3.55
N SER A 69 53.30 -45.20 -3.96
CA SER A 69 53.58 -45.68 -5.30
C SER A 69 52.72 -46.88 -5.70
N GLN A 70 52.39 -47.73 -4.73
CA GLN A 70 51.54 -48.89 -5.00
C GLN A 70 50.09 -48.49 -5.28
N THR A 71 49.57 -47.46 -4.58
CA THR A 71 48.23 -46.89 -4.86
C THR A 71 48.18 -46.35 -6.27
N ILE A 72 49.21 -45.63 -6.72
CA ILE A 72 49.26 -45.08 -8.07
C ILE A 72 49.27 -46.18 -9.10
N LEU A 73 50.06 -47.22 -8.87
CA LEU A 73 50.11 -48.40 -9.73
C LEU A 73 48.79 -49.18 -9.78
N SER A 74 47.96 -49.11 -8.73
CA SER A 74 46.66 -49.77 -8.72
C SER A 74 45.65 -49.13 -9.69
N TYR A 75 45.84 -47.87 -9.99
CA TYR A 75 45.01 -47.16 -10.99
C TYR A 75 45.44 -47.48 -12.45
N LEU A 76 46.64 -48.00 -12.60
CA LEU A 76 47.17 -48.32 -13.90
C LEU A 76 46.96 -49.82 -14.18
N ARG A 77 46.58 -50.14 -15.39
CA ARG A 77 46.42 -51.51 -15.86
C ARG A 77 47.77 -52.15 -16.37
N LEU A 78 48.87 -51.62 -15.84
CA LEU A 78 50.22 -52.06 -16.21
C LEU A 78 50.79 -52.97 -15.15
N ARG A 79 51.40 -54.11 -15.59
CA ARG A 79 52.08 -55.07 -14.68
C ARG A 79 53.46 -55.46 -15.22
N VAL A 80 54.39 -55.63 -14.34
CA VAL A 80 55.73 -56.16 -14.74
C VAL A 80 55.55 -57.53 -15.37
N GLY A 81 56.21 -57.74 -16.51
CA GLY A 81 56.10 -58.96 -17.34
C GLY A 81 54.99 -58.89 -18.42
N GLN A 82 54.14 -57.83 -18.45
CA GLN A 82 53.11 -57.62 -19.50
C GLN A 82 53.73 -57.03 -20.72
N SER A 83 53.30 -57.49 -21.95
CA SER A 83 53.60 -56.81 -23.21
C SER A 83 52.80 -55.51 -23.29
N TYR A 84 53.37 -54.39 -23.76
CA TYR A 84 52.80 -53.13 -23.96
C TYR A 84 53.13 -52.54 -25.32
N ASP A 85 52.27 -51.71 -25.76
CA ASP A 85 52.39 -50.87 -26.96
C ASP A 85 52.09 -49.43 -26.61
N ARG A 86 52.15 -48.54 -27.57
CA ARG A 86 51.84 -47.13 -27.40
C ARG A 86 50.40 -46.91 -26.99
N ALA A 87 49.47 -47.74 -27.46
CA ALA A 87 48.06 -47.66 -27.09
C ALA A 87 47.84 -48.02 -25.62
N THR A 88 48.57 -48.99 -25.11
CA THR A 88 48.54 -49.39 -23.69
C THR A 88 49.08 -48.30 -22.79
N LEU A 89 50.11 -47.57 -23.15
CA LEU A 89 50.66 -46.45 -22.42
C LEU A 89 49.70 -45.25 -22.48
N ASP A 90 49.11 -45.00 -23.64
CA ASP A 90 48.05 -43.93 -23.77
C ASP A 90 46.82 -44.24 -22.90
N GLN A 91 46.44 -45.54 -22.82
CA GLN A 91 45.32 -45.91 -21.91
C GLN A 91 45.70 -45.72 -20.44
N ALA A 92 46.91 -46.06 -20.05
CA ALA A 92 47.43 -45.85 -18.71
C ALA A 92 47.45 -44.35 -18.36
N LEU A 93 47.81 -43.45 -19.28
CA LEU A 93 47.71 -42.00 -19.08
C LEU A 93 46.27 -41.54 -18.93
N LYS A 94 45.36 -42.12 -19.73
CA LYS A 94 43.93 -41.84 -19.59
C LYS A 94 43.37 -42.33 -18.27
N ASP A 95 43.80 -43.49 -17.80
CA ASP A 95 43.39 -44.03 -16.50
C ASP A 95 43.87 -43.12 -15.35
N LEU A 96 45.12 -42.62 -15.38
CA LEU A 96 45.62 -41.61 -14.43
C LEU A 96 44.84 -40.29 -14.53
N ALA A 97 44.57 -39.82 -15.75
CA ALA A 97 43.79 -38.61 -15.96
C ALA A 97 42.39 -38.72 -15.34
N SER A 98 41.76 -39.88 -15.50
CA SER A 98 40.39 -40.12 -15.03
C SER A 98 40.27 -40.07 -13.48
N THR A 99 41.35 -40.27 -12.75
CA THR A 99 41.37 -40.22 -11.27
C THR A 99 41.25 -38.79 -10.75
N GLU A 100 41.54 -37.78 -11.54
CA GLU A 100 41.64 -36.36 -11.13
C GLU A 100 42.66 -36.12 -9.98
N LEU A 101 43.47 -37.08 -9.60
CA LEU A 101 44.40 -36.98 -8.49
C LEU A 101 45.67 -36.20 -8.82
N PHE A 102 45.98 -36.12 -10.11
CA PHE A 102 47.25 -35.59 -10.58
C PHE A 102 47.05 -34.30 -11.42
N ARG A 103 47.96 -33.36 -11.21
CA ARG A 103 48.06 -32.13 -11.98
C ARG A 103 48.77 -32.33 -13.30
N ASP A 104 49.84 -33.17 -13.23
CA ASP A 104 50.69 -33.53 -14.36
C ASP A 104 51.20 -34.95 -14.20
N PHE A 105 51.30 -35.65 -15.29
CA PHE A 105 51.79 -37.00 -15.30
C PHE A 105 52.43 -37.36 -16.67
N GLN A 106 53.55 -38.06 -16.64
CA GLN A 106 54.28 -38.48 -17.83
C GLN A 106 54.80 -39.91 -17.62
N ILE A 107 54.73 -40.68 -18.66
CA ILE A 107 55.35 -42.03 -18.68
C ILE A 107 56.57 -41.94 -19.62
N SER A 108 57.77 -42.21 -19.10
CA SER A 108 59.00 -42.38 -19.84
C SER A 108 59.29 -43.82 -19.96
N ASP A 109 59.65 -44.30 -21.13
CA ASP A 109 60.06 -45.69 -21.44
C ASP A 109 61.52 -45.73 -21.81
N ASP A 110 62.27 -46.47 -21.06
CA ASP A 110 63.64 -46.80 -21.35
C ASP A 110 63.77 -48.31 -21.49
N GLN A 111 63.60 -48.83 -22.73
CA GLN A 111 63.69 -50.24 -23.13
C GLN A 111 62.92 -51.19 -22.22
N GLY A 112 61.73 -50.86 -21.79
CA GLY A 112 60.83 -51.60 -20.90
C GLY A 112 60.91 -51.23 -19.43
N ALA A 113 61.78 -50.33 -19.01
CA ALA A 113 61.78 -49.75 -17.70
C ALA A 113 60.89 -48.49 -17.74
N LEU A 114 59.64 -48.58 -17.27
CA LEU A 114 58.71 -47.51 -17.30
C LEU A 114 58.87 -46.61 -16.05
N THR A 115 59.18 -45.35 -16.25
CA THR A 115 59.19 -44.37 -15.18
C THR A 115 57.94 -43.46 -15.30
N ILE A 116 57.08 -43.52 -14.31
CA ILE A 116 55.87 -42.75 -14.21
C ILE A 116 56.14 -41.56 -13.31
N GLN A 117 56.29 -40.39 -13.91
CA GLN A 117 56.48 -39.16 -13.15
C GLN A 117 55.10 -38.52 -12.95
N VAL A 118 54.72 -38.25 -11.70
CA VAL A 118 53.45 -37.66 -11.35
C VAL A 118 53.63 -36.39 -10.51
N THR A 119 52.75 -35.45 -10.69
CA THR A 119 52.63 -34.30 -9.79
C THR A 119 51.21 -34.29 -9.23
N GLU A 120 51.07 -34.48 -7.94
CA GLU A 120 49.77 -34.58 -7.29
C GLU A 120 49.03 -33.25 -7.27
N ASN A 121 47.72 -33.29 -7.48
CA ASN A 121 46.84 -32.16 -7.24
C ASN A 121 46.82 -31.78 -5.75
N PRO A 122 46.86 -30.50 -5.40
CA PRO A 122 46.81 -30.06 -4.01
C PRO A 122 45.47 -30.40 -3.37
N VAL A 123 45.48 -30.50 -2.05
CA VAL A 123 44.26 -30.67 -1.25
C VAL A 123 43.74 -29.31 -0.80
N ILE A 124 42.43 -29.11 -0.90
CA ILE A 124 41.78 -27.89 -0.46
C ILE A 124 41.84 -27.84 1.07
N ASN A 125 42.44 -26.77 1.60
CA ASN A 125 42.47 -26.50 3.03
C ASN A 125 41.16 -25.77 3.45
N ARG A 126 40.78 -24.72 2.75
CA ARG A 126 39.53 -23.99 2.98
C ARG A 126 39.08 -23.30 1.69
N VAL A 127 37.77 -22.99 1.68
CA VAL A 127 37.16 -22.18 0.62
C VAL A 127 36.72 -20.87 1.25
N ILE A 128 37.18 -19.76 0.67
CA ILE A 128 36.98 -18.39 1.16
C ILE A 128 36.19 -17.63 0.10
N LEU A 129 35.19 -16.85 0.54
CA LEU A 129 34.42 -15.96 -0.30
C LEU A 129 34.79 -14.52 0.06
N GLU A 130 35.12 -13.72 -0.92
CA GLU A 130 35.46 -12.31 -0.74
C GLU A 130 34.65 -11.44 -1.71
N GLY A 131 34.18 -10.26 -1.24
CA GLY A 131 33.46 -9.31 -2.06
C GLY A 131 31.93 -9.50 -2.09
N ASN A 132 31.39 -10.53 -1.49
CA ASN A 132 29.96 -10.84 -1.41
C ASN A 132 29.24 -9.99 -0.34
N ARG A 133 28.99 -8.71 -0.64
CA ARG A 133 28.40 -7.73 0.31
C ARG A 133 26.87 -7.77 0.33
N ARG A 134 26.25 -8.07 -0.80
CA ARG A 134 24.78 -8.08 -0.98
C ARG A 134 24.19 -9.45 -0.75
N LEU A 135 24.85 -10.46 -1.24
CA LEU A 135 24.45 -11.83 -1.03
C LEU A 135 25.30 -12.44 0.10
N LYS A 136 24.63 -12.83 1.19
CA LYS A 136 25.30 -13.39 2.36
C LYS A 136 25.92 -14.75 2.04
N GLU A 137 26.98 -15.11 2.74
CA GLU A 137 27.71 -16.34 2.57
C GLU A 137 26.82 -17.60 2.75
N ASP A 138 25.84 -17.56 3.65
CA ASP A 138 24.88 -18.65 3.90
C ASP A 138 24.06 -19.03 2.66
N LYS A 139 23.90 -18.09 1.70
CA LYS A 139 23.20 -18.34 0.43
C LYS A 139 24.11 -18.84 -0.68
N ILE A 140 25.41 -18.50 -0.63
CA ILE A 140 26.38 -18.88 -1.67
C ILE A 140 26.97 -20.26 -1.35
N ARG A 141 27.26 -20.52 -0.08
CA ARG A 141 27.94 -21.75 0.38
C ARG A 141 27.22 -23.04 -0.02
N PRO A 142 25.89 -23.19 -0.02
CA PRO A 142 25.20 -24.41 -0.48
C PRO A 142 25.37 -24.68 -1.98
N GLU A 143 25.63 -23.66 -2.79
CA GLU A 143 25.85 -23.81 -4.24
C GLU A 143 27.27 -24.28 -4.58
N ILE A 144 28.22 -24.10 -3.66
CA ILE A 144 29.63 -24.51 -3.84
C ILE A 144 29.76 -25.98 -3.49
N LYS A 145 30.27 -26.78 -4.45
CA LYS A 145 30.54 -28.20 -4.25
C LYS A 145 31.94 -28.50 -3.74
N LEU A 146 32.87 -27.55 -3.88
CA LEU A 146 34.20 -27.66 -3.30
C LEU A 146 34.11 -27.55 -1.78
N ALA A 147 34.73 -28.52 -1.11
CA ALA A 147 34.78 -28.57 0.35
C ALA A 147 36.21 -28.75 0.85
N PRO A 148 36.55 -28.36 2.08
CA PRO A 148 37.82 -28.65 2.70
C PRO A 148 38.14 -30.18 2.68
N ARG A 149 39.40 -30.52 2.53
CA ARG A 149 39.94 -31.88 2.42
C ARG A 149 39.65 -32.61 1.11
N GLN A 150 38.99 -31.97 0.14
CA GLN A 150 38.84 -32.50 -1.21
C GLN A 150 40.06 -32.17 -2.09
N ILE A 151 40.23 -32.94 -3.16
CA ILE A 151 41.27 -32.70 -4.15
C ILE A 151 40.85 -31.53 -5.03
N PHE A 152 41.76 -30.58 -5.14
CA PHE A 152 41.60 -29.44 -6.02
C PHE A 152 41.72 -29.86 -7.48
N THR A 153 40.74 -29.50 -8.28
CA THR A 153 40.87 -29.56 -9.74
C THR A 153 40.35 -28.27 -10.37
N ARG A 154 40.98 -27.83 -11.46
CA ARG A 154 40.57 -26.62 -12.17
C ARG A 154 39.16 -26.75 -12.75
N SER A 155 38.73 -27.96 -13.10
CA SER A 155 37.38 -28.26 -13.60
C SER A 155 36.32 -28.00 -12.55
N LYS A 156 36.52 -28.49 -11.30
CA LYS A 156 35.59 -28.27 -10.19
C LYS A 156 35.49 -26.80 -9.79
N VAL A 157 36.62 -26.08 -9.78
CA VAL A 157 36.63 -24.65 -9.49
C VAL A 157 35.83 -23.87 -10.54
N ARG A 158 36.02 -24.16 -11.84
CA ARG A 158 35.26 -23.55 -12.93
C ARG A 158 33.75 -23.81 -12.81
N ALA A 159 33.37 -25.01 -12.43
CA ALA A 159 32.00 -25.40 -12.22
C ALA A 159 31.37 -24.63 -11.05
N ASP A 160 32.13 -24.41 -9.94
CA ASP A 160 31.66 -23.61 -8.83
C ASP A 160 31.53 -22.10 -9.19
N VAL A 161 32.52 -21.58 -9.92
CA VAL A 161 32.43 -20.20 -10.46
C VAL A 161 31.16 -20.03 -11.29
N ALA A 162 30.85 -20.98 -12.17
CA ALA A 162 29.64 -20.92 -13.00
C ALA A 162 28.36 -20.95 -12.14
N ARG A 163 28.32 -21.78 -11.07
CA ARG A 163 27.17 -21.83 -10.15
C ARG A 163 26.99 -20.54 -9.35
N ILE A 164 28.08 -19.98 -8.86
CA ILE A 164 28.04 -18.70 -8.15
C ILE A 164 27.56 -17.58 -9.09
N ILE A 165 28.07 -17.51 -10.32
CA ILE A 165 27.62 -16.51 -11.31
C ILE A 165 26.12 -16.69 -11.60
N GLU A 166 25.66 -17.94 -11.78
CA GLU A 166 24.25 -18.23 -12.03
C GLU A 166 23.36 -17.82 -10.85
N LEU A 167 23.82 -18.04 -9.61
CA LEU A 167 23.12 -17.55 -8.42
C LEU A 167 22.99 -16.02 -8.41
N TYR A 168 24.03 -15.29 -8.81
CA TYR A 168 23.97 -13.84 -8.93
C TYR A 168 23.04 -13.38 -10.06
N LYS A 169 22.99 -14.09 -11.19
CA LYS A 169 22.06 -13.81 -12.28
C LYS A 169 20.60 -13.97 -11.84
N ARG A 170 20.27 -15.05 -11.09
CA ARG A 170 18.94 -15.24 -10.50
C ARG A 170 18.54 -14.08 -9.58
N GLN A 171 19.52 -13.39 -8.97
CA GLN A 171 19.30 -12.19 -8.17
C GLN A 171 19.26 -10.89 -9.01
N GLY A 172 19.25 -11.01 -10.34
CA GLY A 172 19.23 -9.88 -11.28
C GLY A 172 20.58 -9.15 -11.41
N ARG A 173 21.70 -9.81 -11.11
CA ARG A 173 23.06 -9.24 -11.19
C ARG A 173 23.85 -9.90 -12.31
N PHE A 174 23.54 -9.56 -13.54
CA PHE A 174 24.13 -10.16 -14.74
C PHE A 174 25.57 -9.69 -15.00
N ALA A 175 25.98 -8.58 -14.39
CA ALA A 175 27.34 -8.07 -14.44
C ALA A 175 28.28 -8.70 -13.39
N ALA A 176 27.80 -9.64 -12.58
CA ALA A 176 28.61 -10.28 -11.55
C ALA A 176 29.75 -11.07 -12.17
N THR A 177 30.94 -10.90 -11.63
CA THR A 177 32.14 -11.69 -12.01
C THR A 177 32.69 -12.39 -10.79
N VAL A 178 33.22 -13.58 -11.00
CA VAL A 178 33.81 -14.38 -9.93
C VAL A 178 35.18 -14.87 -10.43
N GLU A 179 36.22 -14.43 -9.76
CA GLU A 179 37.59 -14.81 -10.09
C GLU A 179 38.14 -15.75 -9.00
N PRO A 180 38.52 -17.00 -9.38
CA PRO A 180 39.09 -17.91 -8.42
C PRO A 180 40.60 -17.63 -8.27
N LYS A 181 41.01 -17.34 -7.05
CA LYS A 181 42.43 -17.23 -6.67
C LYS A 181 42.84 -18.44 -5.84
N MET A 182 44.06 -18.88 -6.05
CA MET A 182 44.65 -20.01 -5.31
C MET A 182 45.81 -19.53 -4.50
N VAL A 183 45.78 -19.78 -3.22
CA VAL A 183 46.90 -19.52 -2.30
C VAL A 183 47.53 -20.86 -1.94
N GLN A 184 48.76 -21.10 -2.41
CA GLN A 184 49.50 -22.30 -2.12
C GLN A 184 50.01 -22.26 -0.68
N LEU A 185 49.89 -23.39 -0.01
CA LEU A 185 50.31 -23.62 1.36
C LEU A 185 51.31 -24.80 1.40
N ASP A 186 52.04 -24.92 2.50
CA ASP A 186 52.91 -26.04 2.74
C ASP A 186 52.15 -27.38 2.69
N GLN A 187 52.88 -28.47 2.40
CA GLN A 187 52.34 -29.85 2.32
C GLN A 187 51.34 -30.08 1.19
N ASN A 188 51.55 -29.43 0.03
CA ASN A 188 50.70 -29.54 -1.14
C ASN A 188 49.20 -29.27 -0.85
N ARG A 189 48.93 -28.22 -0.06
CA ARG A 189 47.59 -27.71 0.26
C ARG A 189 47.34 -26.39 -0.46
N VAL A 190 46.03 -26.07 -0.67
CA VAL A 190 45.63 -24.85 -1.31
C VAL A 190 44.39 -24.24 -0.64
N ASP A 191 44.38 -22.94 -0.38
CA ASP A 191 43.19 -22.19 -0.11
C ASP A 191 42.62 -21.69 -1.45
N VAL A 192 41.33 -21.93 -1.64
CA VAL A 192 40.59 -21.45 -2.81
C VAL A 192 39.79 -20.21 -2.39
N VAL A 193 40.15 -19.08 -2.97
CA VAL A 193 39.47 -17.79 -2.72
C VAL A 193 38.65 -17.46 -3.96
N PHE A 194 37.35 -17.32 -3.78
CA PHE A 194 36.47 -16.77 -4.82
C PHE A 194 36.30 -15.27 -4.58
N GLU A 195 36.98 -14.46 -5.38
CA GLU A 195 36.83 -13.02 -5.36
C GLU A 195 35.63 -12.63 -6.23
N ILE A 196 34.60 -12.12 -5.57
CA ILE A 196 33.31 -11.81 -6.16
C ILE A 196 33.18 -10.31 -6.34
N ASN A 197 32.93 -9.89 -7.57
CA ASN A 197 32.47 -8.56 -7.87
C ASN A 197 31.01 -8.64 -8.25
N GLU A 198 30.12 -8.24 -7.34
CA GLU A 198 28.68 -8.42 -7.49
C GLU A 198 28.06 -7.56 -8.60
N GLY A 199 28.71 -6.51 -9.03
CA GLY A 199 28.18 -5.56 -10.02
C GLY A 199 26.87 -4.88 -9.58
N PRO A 200 26.34 -3.94 -10.37
CA PRO A 200 25.01 -3.37 -10.16
C PRO A 200 23.91 -4.38 -10.47
N LYS A 201 22.70 -4.10 -9.97
CA LYS A 201 21.51 -4.83 -10.38
C LYS A 201 21.13 -4.40 -11.79
N SER A 202 20.97 -5.35 -12.71
CA SER A 202 20.62 -5.05 -14.11
C SER A 202 19.16 -4.63 -14.21
N LYS A 203 18.89 -3.53 -14.91
CA LYS A 203 17.56 -2.95 -15.07
C LYS A 203 17.09 -3.09 -16.52
N VAL A 204 15.80 -3.04 -16.71
CA VAL A 204 15.21 -2.93 -18.05
C VAL A 204 15.25 -1.46 -18.46
N ARG A 205 16.09 -1.14 -19.45
CA ARG A 205 16.25 0.21 -19.97
C ARG A 205 15.16 0.59 -20.94
N GLN A 206 14.77 -0.35 -21.80
CA GLN A 206 13.82 -0.11 -22.86
C GLN A 206 13.08 -1.41 -23.22
N ILE A 207 11.81 -1.26 -23.51
CA ILE A 207 10.95 -2.32 -24.04
C ILE A 207 10.48 -1.88 -25.41
N ASN A 208 10.79 -2.66 -26.44
CA ASN A 208 10.36 -2.44 -27.80
C ASN A 208 9.27 -3.45 -28.15
N ILE A 209 8.21 -3.00 -28.80
CA ILE A 209 7.17 -3.87 -29.34
C ILE A 209 7.12 -3.62 -30.83
N ILE A 210 7.22 -4.67 -31.63
CA ILE A 210 7.27 -4.60 -33.09
C ILE A 210 6.10 -5.39 -33.66
N GLY A 211 5.33 -4.78 -34.56
CA GLY A 211 4.16 -5.40 -35.17
C GLY A 211 2.83 -4.98 -34.53
N ASN A 212 2.85 -4.07 -33.55
CA ASN A 212 1.66 -3.49 -32.92
C ASN A 212 1.18 -2.27 -33.74
N GLU A 213 0.24 -2.49 -34.63
CA GLU A 213 -0.35 -1.42 -35.45
C GLU A 213 -1.60 -0.80 -34.82
N LYS A 214 -2.32 -1.54 -33.97
CA LYS A 214 -3.64 -1.17 -33.43
C LYS A 214 -3.59 -0.54 -32.05
N PHE A 215 -2.59 -0.90 -31.25
CA PHE A 215 -2.39 -0.36 -29.92
C PHE A 215 -1.04 0.32 -29.82
N SER A 216 -0.98 1.42 -29.06
CA SER A 216 0.29 2.11 -28.85
C SER A 216 1.22 1.29 -27.93
N ASP A 217 2.53 1.51 -28.09
CA ASP A 217 3.53 0.94 -27.17
C ASP A 217 3.22 1.25 -25.72
N GLY A 218 2.68 2.45 -25.45
CA GLY A 218 2.31 2.87 -24.10
C GLY A 218 1.22 2.01 -23.50
N ASP A 219 0.15 1.75 -24.24
CA ASP A 219 -0.98 0.93 -23.78
C ASP A 219 -0.52 -0.50 -23.48
N LEU A 220 0.31 -1.08 -24.38
CA LEU A 220 0.83 -2.44 -24.20
C LEU A 220 1.81 -2.53 -23.01
N LYS A 221 2.72 -1.58 -22.87
CA LYS A 221 3.64 -1.49 -21.73
C LYS A 221 2.90 -1.29 -20.41
N ASP A 222 1.74 -0.65 -20.42
CA ASP A 222 0.91 -0.48 -19.22
C ASP A 222 0.31 -1.80 -18.74
N GLU A 223 0.03 -2.74 -19.61
CA GLU A 223 -0.47 -4.07 -19.24
C GLU A 223 0.64 -5.02 -18.74
N MET A 224 1.89 -4.79 -19.14
CA MET A 224 3.01 -5.66 -18.76
C MET A 224 3.41 -5.48 -17.31
N ALA A 225 3.89 -6.54 -16.67
CA ALA A 225 4.45 -6.49 -15.33
C ALA A 225 5.84 -5.88 -15.28
N THR A 226 6.66 -6.13 -16.33
CA THR A 226 7.99 -5.52 -16.48
C THR A 226 7.85 -4.05 -16.89
N LYS A 227 8.57 -3.17 -16.21
CA LYS A 227 8.58 -1.73 -16.48
C LYS A 227 9.96 -1.22 -16.82
N GLU A 228 10.00 -0.18 -17.67
CA GLU A 228 11.23 0.53 -17.98
C GLU A 228 11.77 1.29 -16.76
N SER A 229 13.08 1.34 -16.60
CA SER A 229 13.72 2.11 -15.53
C SER A 229 13.66 3.61 -15.84
N GLY A 230 13.11 4.40 -14.91
CA GLY A 230 12.97 5.85 -15.03
C GLY A 230 12.96 6.53 -13.67
N LEU A 231 12.91 7.86 -13.66
CA LEU A 231 12.90 8.66 -12.43
C LEU A 231 11.77 8.29 -11.47
N LEU A 232 10.59 7.97 -12.00
CA LEU A 232 9.41 7.61 -11.21
C LEU A 232 9.40 6.13 -10.77
N THR A 233 10.29 5.29 -11.30
CA THR A 233 10.34 3.86 -11.00
C THR A 233 11.55 3.44 -10.16
N ILE A 234 12.28 4.41 -9.57
CA ILE A 234 13.50 4.15 -8.77
C ILE A 234 13.21 3.21 -7.58
N LEU A 235 12.03 3.29 -7.00
CA LEU A 235 11.61 2.47 -5.85
C LEU A 235 10.85 1.20 -6.25
N SER A 236 10.59 0.98 -7.55
CA SER A 236 9.89 -0.20 -8.03
C SER A 236 10.86 -1.38 -8.24
N SER A 237 10.47 -2.57 -7.81
CA SER A 237 11.21 -3.81 -8.07
C SER A 237 10.99 -4.34 -9.49
N ASN A 238 9.98 -3.84 -10.22
CA ASN A 238 9.54 -4.33 -11.52
C ASN A 238 10.42 -3.86 -12.68
N THR A 239 11.40 -3.01 -12.41
CA THR A 239 12.38 -2.51 -13.39
C THR A 239 13.58 -3.43 -13.58
N SER A 240 13.73 -4.52 -12.81
CA SER A 240 14.81 -5.49 -12.99
C SER A 240 14.39 -6.57 -13.97
N TYR A 241 15.33 -7.02 -14.82
CA TYR A 241 15.08 -8.14 -15.72
C TYR A 241 14.89 -9.45 -14.96
N ASP A 242 13.89 -10.21 -15.37
CA ASP A 242 13.50 -11.51 -14.81
C ASP A 242 12.94 -12.37 -15.95
N PRO A 243 13.52 -13.55 -16.25
CA PRO A 243 13.04 -14.42 -17.34
C PRO A 243 11.60 -14.92 -17.13
N ASP A 244 11.21 -15.22 -15.89
CA ASP A 244 9.85 -15.69 -15.58
C ASP A 244 8.83 -14.57 -15.83
N ARG A 245 9.22 -13.34 -15.50
CA ARG A 245 8.40 -12.16 -15.77
C ARG A 245 8.29 -11.87 -17.27
N LEU A 246 9.36 -12.13 -18.04
CA LEU A 246 9.31 -12.03 -19.51
C LEU A 246 8.24 -12.97 -20.09
N ALA A 247 8.19 -14.22 -19.61
CA ALA A 247 7.17 -15.20 -20.04
C ALA A 247 5.76 -14.80 -19.58
N TYR A 248 5.65 -14.26 -18.37
CA TYR A 248 4.38 -13.73 -17.85
C TYR A 248 3.87 -12.55 -18.67
N ASP A 249 4.74 -11.65 -19.09
CA ASP A 249 4.38 -10.51 -19.93
C ASP A 249 3.87 -10.92 -21.31
N GLN A 250 4.42 -12.00 -21.90
CA GLN A 250 3.87 -12.57 -23.13
C GLN A 250 2.42 -13.05 -22.93
N GLN A 251 2.12 -13.69 -21.79
CA GLN A 251 0.77 -14.11 -21.47
C GLN A 251 -0.16 -12.90 -21.25
N LYS A 252 0.34 -11.86 -20.59
CA LYS A 252 -0.41 -10.62 -20.36
C LYS A 252 -0.77 -9.94 -21.68
N LEU A 253 0.20 -9.80 -22.59
CA LEU A 253 -0.05 -9.25 -23.92
C LEU A 253 -1.08 -10.08 -24.69
N ARG A 254 -0.93 -11.42 -24.64
CA ARG A 254 -1.91 -12.31 -25.28
C ARG A 254 -3.31 -12.12 -24.73
N LEU A 255 -3.46 -12.10 -23.40
CA LEU A 255 -4.77 -11.87 -22.76
C LEU A 255 -5.34 -10.51 -23.15
N PHE A 256 -4.54 -9.47 -23.15
CA PHE A 256 -4.98 -8.13 -23.56
C PHE A 256 -5.55 -8.11 -24.98
N TYR A 257 -4.84 -8.70 -25.93
CA TYR A 257 -5.32 -8.75 -27.33
C TYR A 257 -6.57 -9.62 -27.49
N LEU A 258 -6.62 -10.78 -26.81
CA LEU A 258 -7.81 -11.65 -26.78
C LEU A 258 -9.04 -10.95 -26.18
N GLN A 259 -8.85 -10.09 -25.17
CA GLN A 259 -9.91 -9.28 -24.56
C GLN A 259 -10.36 -8.12 -25.46
N ASN A 260 -9.55 -7.75 -26.44
CA ASN A 260 -9.85 -6.69 -27.39
C ASN A 260 -10.28 -7.19 -28.78
N GLY A 261 -10.54 -8.49 -28.91
CA GLY A 261 -11.10 -9.09 -30.12
C GLY A 261 -10.10 -9.72 -31.08
N TYR A 262 -8.82 -9.71 -30.77
CA TYR A 262 -7.78 -10.26 -31.65
C TYR A 262 -7.51 -11.72 -31.30
N ALA A 263 -8.37 -12.60 -31.79
CA ALA A 263 -8.31 -14.03 -31.46
C ALA A 263 -7.06 -14.74 -32.03
N ASP A 264 -6.46 -14.20 -33.10
CA ASP A 264 -5.30 -14.75 -33.81
C ASP A 264 -3.98 -14.18 -33.25
N PHE A 265 -4.03 -13.35 -32.26
CA PHE A 265 -2.83 -12.72 -31.70
C PHE A 265 -1.81 -13.76 -31.24
N ARG A 266 -0.58 -13.54 -31.63
CA ARG A 266 0.55 -14.36 -31.17
C ARG A 266 1.82 -13.51 -30.98
N VAL A 267 2.57 -13.87 -29.99
CA VAL A 267 3.92 -13.36 -29.80
C VAL A 267 4.87 -14.27 -30.58
N ILE A 268 5.49 -13.74 -31.63
CA ILE A 268 6.41 -14.49 -32.50
C ILE A 268 7.73 -14.73 -31.76
N SER A 269 8.24 -13.69 -31.10
CA SER A 269 9.46 -13.79 -30.31
C SER A 269 9.48 -12.74 -29.20
N ALA A 270 10.17 -13.07 -28.11
CA ALA A 270 10.49 -12.15 -27.04
C ALA A 270 11.96 -12.36 -26.66
N VAL A 271 12.79 -11.37 -26.95
CA VAL A 271 14.23 -11.42 -26.76
C VAL A 271 14.66 -10.32 -25.79
N ALA A 272 15.46 -10.71 -24.80
CA ALA A 272 16.08 -9.77 -23.88
C ALA A 272 17.59 -9.72 -24.16
N GLU A 273 18.07 -8.58 -24.60
CA GLU A 273 19.46 -8.34 -24.92
C GLU A 273 20.15 -7.54 -23.82
N LEU A 274 21.26 -8.05 -23.33
CA LEU A 274 22.09 -7.35 -22.35
C LEU A 274 22.93 -6.29 -23.07
N THR A 275 22.87 -5.06 -22.60
CA THR A 275 23.70 -3.96 -23.14
C THR A 275 25.20 -4.25 -22.98
N SER A 276 26.05 -3.66 -23.83
CA SER A 276 27.49 -3.90 -23.85
C SER A 276 28.18 -3.63 -22.48
N ASN A 277 27.66 -2.72 -21.69
CA ASN A 277 28.12 -2.44 -20.32
C ASN A 277 27.64 -3.45 -19.26
N LYS A 278 26.85 -4.44 -19.66
CA LYS A 278 26.24 -5.47 -18.81
C LYS A 278 25.39 -4.94 -17.65
N GLN A 279 24.91 -3.71 -17.73
CA GLN A 279 24.13 -3.07 -16.65
C GLN A 279 22.63 -3.07 -16.94
N ASP A 280 22.23 -3.01 -18.21
CA ASP A 280 20.84 -2.86 -18.60
C ASP A 280 20.42 -3.93 -19.60
N PHE A 281 19.11 -4.15 -19.68
CA PHE A 281 18.48 -4.98 -20.70
C PHE A 281 17.62 -4.14 -21.63
N ILE A 282 17.63 -4.49 -22.89
CA ILE A 282 16.67 -4.06 -23.90
C ILE A 282 15.83 -5.28 -24.22
N ILE A 283 14.52 -5.19 -24.05
CA ILE A 283 13.59 -6.28 -24.34
C ILE A 283 12.83 -5.94 -25.60
N THR A 284 12.82 -6.86 -26.57
CA THR A 284 12.10 -6.69 -27.82
C THR A 284 11.09 -7.82 -27.98
N TYR A 285 9.81 -7.44 -28.07
CA TYR A 285 8.71 -8.34 -28.43
C TYR A 285 8.35 -8.14 -29.89
N VAL A 286 8.27 -9.23 -30.62
CA VAL A 286 7.73 -9.23 -31.98
C VAL A 286 6.37 -9.90 -31.95
N VAL A 287 5.34 -9.16 -32.31
CA VAL A 287 3.96 -9.62 -32.25
C VAL A 287 3.30 -9.63 -33.62
N GLU A 288 2.32 -10.47 -33.78
CA GLU A 288 1.39 -10.50 -34.90
C GLU A 288 -0.02 -10.36 -34.34
N GLU A 289 -0.69 -9.24 -34.66
CA GLU A 289 -1.98 -8.91 -34.07
C GLU A 289 -3.11 -9.75 -34.63
N GLY A 290 -3.04 -10.10 -35.90
CA GLY A 290 -4.12 -10.76 -36.61
C GLY A 290 -5.34 -9.85 -36.88
N GLU A 291 -6.43 -10.45 -37.31
CA GLU A 291 -7.67 -9.73 -37.57
C GLU A 291 -8.56 -9.64 -36.31
N ARG A 292 -9.35 -8.59 -36.24
CA ARG A 292 -10.27 -8.37 -35.14
C ARG A 292 -11.62 -9.05 -35.39
N TYR A 293 -12.04 -9.89 -34.47
CA TYR A 293 -13.27 -10.67 -34.54
C TYR A 293 -14.41 -10.01 -33.76
N LYS A 294 -15.63 -10.30 -34.19
CA LYS A 294 -16.86 -9.98 -33.48
C LYS A 294 -17.50 -11.26 -32.96
N PHE A 295 -18.36 -11.16 -31.98
CA PHE A 295 -19.24 -12.25 -31.60
C PHE A 295 -20.21 -12.53 -32.74
N GLY A 296 -20.29 -13.79 -33.18
CA GLY A 296 -21.36 -14.35 -33.97
C GLY A 296 -22.55 -14.72 -33.09
N PRO A 297 -23.41 -15.63 -33.54
CA PRO A 297 -24.46 -16.19 -32.70
C PRO A 297 -23.90 -16.81 -31.41
N VAL A 298 -24.51 -16.43 -30.29
CA VAL A 298 -24.14 -16.98 -28.98
C VAL A 298 -25.34 -17.70 -28.40
N ASP A 299 -25.14 -18.95 -28.01
CA ASP A 299 -26.21 -19.82 -27.53
C ASP A 299 -25.83 -20.64 -26.29
N VAL A 300 -26.83 -21.18 -25.61
CA VAL A 300 -26.64 -22.08 -24.47
C VAL A 300 -27.43 -23.35 -24.74
N GLU A 301 -26.79 -24.49 -24.63
CA GLU A 301 -27.44 -25.78 -24.62
C GLU A 301 -27.35 -26.39 -23.22
N SER A 302 -28.45 -26.88 -22.67
CA SER A 302 -28.48 -27.43 -21.33
C SER A 302 -29.17 -28.77 -21.26
N GLN A 303 -28.55 -29.74 -20.59
CA GLN A 303 -29.13 -31.04 -20.27
C GLN A 303 -29.73 -31.05 -18.85
N LEU A 304 -29.64 -29.95 -18.08
CA LEU A 304 -30.22 -29.87 -16.76
C LEU A 304 -31.73 -29.58 -16.80
N ARG A 305 -32.48 -30.31 -16.01
CA ARG A 305 -33.95 -30.30 -16.02
C ARG A 305 -34.57 -28.92 -15.76
N ASP A 306 -34.00 -28.15 -14.82
CA ASP A 306 -34.56 -26.86 -14.38
C ASP A 306 -33.82 -25.66 -15.00
N PHE A 307 -32.89 -25.93 -15.90
CA PHE A 307 -31.97 -24.95 -16.48
C PHE A 307 -32.36 -24.70 -17.94
N ARG A 308 -33.39 -23.87 -18.14
CA ARG A 308 -33.95 -23.63 -19.48
C ARG A 308 -33.00 -22.78 -20.33
N PRO A 309 -32.58 -23.25 -21.51
CA PRO A 309 -31.65 -22.53 -22.38
C PRO A 309 -32.11 -21.11 -22.72
N GLU A 310 -33.41 -20.91 -22.94
CA GLU A 310 -33.97 -19.60 -23.32
C GLU A 310 -33.81 -18.56 -22.19
N ALA A 311 -33.96 -18.98 -20.94
CA ALA A 311 -33.80 -18.12 -19.78
C ALA A 311 -32.33 -17.75 -19.60
N LEU A 312 -31.43 -18.72 -19.80
CA LEU A 312 -29.99 -18.51 -19.69
C LEU A 312 -29.44 -17.61 -20.78
N LYS A 313 -29.94 -17.74 -21.97
CA LYS A 313 -29.57 -16.89 -23.11
C LYS A 313 -29.79 -15.40 -22.80
N THR A 314 -30.82 -15.07 -22.01
CA THR A 314 -31.06 -13.69 -21.57
C THR A 314 -30.04 -13.16 -20.55
N LEU A 315 -29.31 -14.05 -19.91
CA LEU A 315 -28.25 -13.71 -18.94
C LEU A 315 -26.88 -13.52 -19.58
N LEU A 316 -26.73 -13.88 -20.87
CA LEU A 316 -25.46 -13.73 -21.56
C LEU A 316 -25.14 -12.24 -21.74
N PRO A 317 -23.97 -11.77 -21.30
CA PRO A 317 -23.61 -10.37 -21.41
C PRO A 317 -23.15 -9.97 -22.82
N MET A 318 -22.74 -10.96 -23.68
CA MET A 318 -22.29 -10.73 -25.04
C MET A 318 -23.49 -10.74 -26.01
N LYS A 319 -23.41 -9.88 -27.02
CA LYS A 319 -24.40 -9.78 -28.10
C LYS A 319 -23.74 -10.02 -29.45
N GLU A 320 -24.48 -10.61 -30.37
CA GLU A 320 -24.04 -10.73 -31.77
C GLU A 320 -23.68 -9.36 -32.33
N GLY A 321 -22.50 -9.28 -32.93
CA GLY A 321 -21.96 -8.02 -33.50
C GLY A 321 -21.07 -7.20 -32.54
N ASP A 322 -21.06 -7.48 -31.25
CA ASP A 322 -20.11 -6.89 -30.32
C ASP A 322 -18.69 -7.42 -30.60
N TRP A 323 -17.68 -6.67 -30.18
CA TRP A 323 -16.31 -7.16 -30.34
C TRP A 323 -16.06 -8.35 -29.42
N TYR A 324 -15.39 -9.37 -29.96
CA TYR A 324 -15.00 -10.57 -29.21
C TYR A 324 -14.14 -10.19 -28.00
N ASP A 325 -14.43 -10.78 -26.86
CA ASP A 325 -13.69 -10.62 -25.60
C ASP A 325 -13.58 -11.98 -24.91
N ALA A 326 -12.40 -12.56 -24.88
CA ALA A 326 -12.16 -13.87 -24.30
C ALA A 326 -12.42 -13.88 -22.78
N LYS A 327 -12.17 -12.76 -22.10
CA LYS A 327 -12.45 -12.64 -20.67
C LYS A 327 -13.96 -12.68 -20.40
N LEU A 328 -14.73 -12.02 -21.23
CA LEU A 328 -16.19 -12.03 -21.13
C LEU A 328 -16.75 -13.46 -21.29
N VAL A 329 -16.12 -14.29 -22.14
CA VAL A 329 -16.48 -15.70 -22.29
C VAL A 329 -16.15 -16.48 -21.01
N GLU A 330 -14.94 -16.31 -20.49
CA GLU A 330 -14.52 -16.95 -19.23
C GLU A 330 -15.42 -16.54 -18.06
N ASP A 331 -15.67 -15.24 -17.90
CA ASP A 331 -16.56 -14.69 -16.87
C ASP A 331 -18.01 -15.23 -17.04
N THR A 332 -18.43 -15.53 -18.28
CA THR A 332 -19.75 -16.14 -18.57
C THR A 332 -19.81 -17.59 -18.16
N VAL A 333 -18.75 -18.37 -18.42
CA VAL A 333 -18.66 -19.76 -17.92
C VAL A 333 -18.74 -19.78 -16.41
N GLU A 334 -18.00 -18.90 -15.72
CA GLU A 334 -18.06 -18.77 -14.25
C GLU A 334 -19.49 -18.40 -13.80
N SER A 335 -20.12 -17.42 -14.44
CA SER A 335 -21.49 -16.97 -14.11
C SER A 335 -22.54 -18.05 -14.34
N LEU A 336 -22.46 -18.81 -15.43
CA LEU A 336 -23.36 -19.94 -15.70
C LEU A 336 -23.13 -21.05 -14.68
N SER A 337 -21.89 -21.35 -14.32
CA SER A 337 -21.53 -22.33 -13.28
C SER A 337 -22.05 -21.91 -11.91
N GLU A 338 -21.88 -20.63 -11.53
CA GLU A 338 -22.47 -20.07 -10.32
C GLU A 338 -24.00 -20.17 -10.34
N THR A 339 -24.61 -19.87 -11.50
CA THR A 339 -26.08 -19.98 -11.67
C THR A 339 -26.55 -21.43 -11.56
N ALA A 340 -25.89 -22.39 -12.19
CA ALA A 340 -26.19 -23.83 -12.01
C ALA A 340 -26.07 -24.23 -10.54
N GLY A 341 -25.01 -23.74 -9.85
CA GLY A 341 -24.84 -23.93 -8.42
C GLY A 341 -25.97 -23.34 -7.55
N LEU A 342 -26.58 -22.22 -7.97
CA LEU A 342 -27.76 -21.67 -7.27
C LEU A 342 -28.97 -22.62 -7.33
N PHE A 343 -29.08 -23.42 -8.38
CA PHE A 343 -30.13 -24.45 -8.54
C PHE A 343 -29.77 -25.81 -7.93
N GLY A 344 -28.62 -25.90 -7.27
CA GLY A 344 -28.17 -27.11 -6.59
C GLY A 344 -27.28 -28.03 -7.42
N TYR A 345 -26.81 -27.63 -8.57
CA TYR A 345 -25.94 -28.41 -9.44
C TYR A 345 -24.46 -28.10 -9.16
N ALA A 346 -23.87 -28.77 -8.17
CA ALA A 346 -22.50 -28.49 -7.70
C ALA A 346 -21.42 -28.84 -8.72
N PHE A 347 -21.65 -29.82 -9.56
CA PHE A 347 -20.69 -30.40 -10.49
C PHE A 347 -21.14 -30.24 -11.95
N ALA A 348 -21.95 -29.24 -12.26
CA ALA A 348 -22.34 -28.96 -13.65
C ALA A 348 -21.09 -28.49 -14.41
N ASP A 349 -20.73 -29.24 -15.45
CA ASP A 349 -19.65 -28.91 -16.36
C ASP A 349 -20.16 -27.99 -17.49
N ILE A 350 -19.50 -26.85 -17.66
CA ILE A 350 -19.91 -25.87 -18.68
C ILE A 350 -18.76 -25.64 -19.63
N ASN A 351 -18.93 -26.20 -20.84
CA ASN A 351 -17.91 -26.18 -21.86
C ASN A 351 -18.30 -25.24 -23.01
N PRO A 352 -17.56 -24.13 -23.21
CA PRO A 352 -17.78 -23.28 -24.39
C PRO A 352 -17.23 -23.94 -25.65
N GLU A 353 -18.08 -24.13 -26.65
CA GLU A 353 -17.70 -24.60 -27.99
C GLU A 353 -17.56 -23.38 -28.91
N PHE A 354 -16.39 -23.23 -29.50
CA PHE A 354 -16.07 -22.10 -30.38
C PHE A 354 -16.18 -22.49 -31.83
N ARG A 355 -16.95 -21.73 -32.62
CA ARG A 355 -17.03 -21.84 -34.05
C ARG A 355 -16.56 -20.56 -34.71
N ARG A 356 -15.39 -20.64 -35.31
CA ARG A 356 -14.73 -19.51 -35.96
C ARG A 356 -15.13 -19.43 -37.44
N ASP A 357 -15.56 -18.26 -37.88
CA ASP A 357 -15.75 -17.89 -39.28
C ASP A 357 -14.72 -16.81 -39.66
N ALA A 358 -13.69 -17.20 -40.41
CA ALA A 358 -12.61 -16.32 -40.81
C ALA A 358 -13.02 -15.35 -41.93
N GLU A 359 -14.00 -15.73 -42.78
CA GLU A 359 -14.46 -14.88 -43.89
C GLU A 359 -15.28 -13.69 -43.37
N ASN A 360 -16.20 -13.96 -42.45
CA ASN A 360 -17.06 -12.93 -41.85
C ASN A 360 -16.42 -12.31 -40.56
N ARG A 361 -15.26 -12.80 -40.13
CA ARG A 361 -14.55 -12.38 -38.89
C ARG A 361 -15.46 -12.45 -37.66
N THR A 362 -16.20 -13.58 -37.55
CA THR A 362 -17.07 -13.80 -36.40
C THR A 362 -16.70 -15.06 -35.62
N MET A 363 -16.93 -15.01 -34.32
CA MET A 363 -16.73 -16.10 -33.39
C MET A 363 -18.07 -16.44 -32.73
N SER A 364 -18.69 -17.54 -33.18
CA SER A 364 -19.90 -18.07 -32.55
C SER A 364 -19.52 -18.95 -31.37
N ILE A 365 -20.34 -18.91 -30.31
CA ILE A 365 -20.05 -19.66 -29.09
C ILE A 365 -21.34 -20.38 -28.64
N THR A 366 -21.22 -21.67 -28.36
CA THR A 366 -22.30 -22.46 -27.73
C THR A 366 -21.77 -22.91 -26.36
N PHE A 367 -22.47 -22.51 -25.29
CA PHE A 367 -22.14 -22.96 -23.94
C PHE A 367 -22.91 -24.25 -23.67
N ASN A 368 -22.20 -25.37 -23.63
CA ASN A 368 -22.79 -26.69 -23.36
C ASN A 368 -22.78 -26.96 -21.87
N VAL A 369 -23.97 -27.02 -21.25
CA VAL A 369 -24.15 -27.37 -19.84
C VAL A 369 -24.45 -28.85 -19.72
N GLY A 370 -23.49 -29.61 -19.19
CA GLY A 370 -23.60 -31.07 -19.04
C GLY A 370 -24.64 -31.53 -18.00
N GLU A 371 -25.01 -32.80 -18.08
CA GLU A 371 -25.90 -33.40 -17.08
C GLU A 371 -25.20 -33.50 -15.71
N SER A 372 -25.91 -33.13 -14.68
CA SER A 372 -25.42 -33.23 -13.29
C SER A 372 -26.59 -33.44 -12.33
N PRO A 373 -26.45 -34.27 -11.28
CA PRO A 373 -27.47 -34.42 -10.26
C PRO A 373 -27.52 -33.17 -9.35
N ARG A 374 -28.70 -32.87 -8.78
CA ARG A 374 -28.78 -31.93 -7.67
C ARG A 374 -28.10 -32.51 -6.46
N THR A 375 -27.32 -31.68 -5.78
CA THR A 375 -26.53 -32.09 -4.62
C THR A 375 -26.97 -31.39 -3.36
N TYR A 376 -26.83 -32.06 -2.23
CA TYR A 376 -27.12 -31.54 -0.89
C TYR A 376 -25.88 -31.63 -0.02
N VAL A 377 -25.67 -30.67 0.86
CA VAL A 377 -24.54 -30.64 1.79
C VAL A 377 -24.74 -31.75 2.82
N GLU A 378 -23.92 -32.78 2.78
CA GLU A 378 -23.93 -33.87 3.75
C GLU A 378 -23.27 -33.44 5.05
N ARG A 379 -22.07 -32.86 4.95
CA ARG A 379 -21.23 -32.49 6.09
C ARG A 379 -20.34 -31.29 5.72
N ILE A 380 -20.04 -30.54 6.76
CA ILE A 380 -19.08 -29.42 6.68
C ILE A 380 -17.89 -29.76 7.58
N ASP A 381 -16.73 -29.97 6.99
CA ASP A 381 -15.49 -30.28 7.70
C ASP A 381 -14.60 -29.01 7.77
N VAL A 382 -14.11 -28.73 8.98
CA VAL A 382 -13.17 -27.63 9.22
C VAL A 382 -11.89 -28.20 9.79
N ASN A 383 -10.80 -28.05 9.07
CA ASN A 383 -9.49 -28.61 9.40
C ASN A 383 -8.44 -27.48 9.53
N GLY A 384 -7.41 -27.72 10.39
CA GLY A 384 -6.28 -26.79 10.54
C GLY A 384 -6.50 -25.66 11.55
N ASN A 385 -7.67 -25.53 12.15
CA ASN A 385 -7.98 -24.56 13.18
C ASN A 385 -7.50 -25.02 14.56
N THR A 386 -6.21 -24.93 14.82
CA THR A 386 -5.57 -25.43 16.04
C THR A 386 -5.83 -24.54 17.27
N LEU A 387 -5.93 -23.24 17.09
CA LEU A 387 -6.18 -22.23 18.12
C LEU A 387 -7.63 -21.71 18.07
N THR A 388 -8.16 -21.52 16.87
CA THR A 388 -9.50 -20.99 16.65
C THR A 388 -10.54 -22.09 16.89
N GLN A 389 -11.52 -21.83 17.73
CA GLN A 389 -12.59 -22.79 17.97
C GLN A 389 -13.43 -23.03 16.72
N ASP A 390 -13.80 -24.27 16.47
CA ASP A 390 -14.58 -24.72 15.30
C ASP A 390 -15.85 -23.85 15.08
N LYS A 391 -16.57 -23.52 16.15
CA LYS A 391 -17.74 -22.66 16.08
C LYS A 391 -17.49 -21.28 15.48
N VAL A 392 -16.25 -20.76 15.59
CA VAL A 392 -15.89 -19.45 15.05
C VAL A 392 -15.81 -19.48 13.52
N VAL A 393 -15.35 -20.58 12.95
CA VAL A 393 -15.33 -20.80 11.51
C VAL A 393 -16.72 -21.19 11.02
N ARG A 394 -17.36 -22.15 11.68
CA ARG A 394 -18.64 -22.71 11.30
C ARG A 394 -19.78 -21.68 11.26
N ARG A 395 -19.80 -20.68 12.15
CA ARG A 395 -20.80 -19.60 12.15
C ARG A 395 -20.71 -18.65 10.94
N GLU A 396 -19.60 -18.68 10.20
CA GLU A 396 -19.42 -17.87 8.98
C GLU A 396 -20.04 -18.57 7.76
N PHE A 397 -20.35 -19.86 7.85
CA PHE A 397 -21.01 -20.59 6.79
C PHE A 397 -22.41 -20.04 6.49
N ARG A 398 -22.75 -20.02 5.23
CA ARG A 398 -24.07 -19.61 4.70
C ARG A 398 -24.90 -20.80 4.24
N LEU A 399 -24.32 -21.96 4.33
CA LEU A 399 -24.94 -23.24 4.09
C LEU A 399 -24.88 -24.07 5.36
N ASN A 400 -25.92 -24.84 5.65
CA ASN A 400 -25.97 -25.78 6.75
C ASN A 400 -25.97 -27.20 6.20
N GLU A 401 -25.62 -28.16 7.01
CA GLU A 401 -25.75 -29.56 6.69
C GLU A 401 -27.22 -29.89 6.42
N GLY A 402 -27.49 -30.55 5.29
CA GLY A 402 -28.83 -30.82 4.80
C GLY A 402 -29.36 -29.79 3.80
N ASP A 403 -28.77 -28.62 3.67
CA ASP A 403 -29.19 -27.63 2.68
C ASP A 403 -28.87 -28.09 1.26
N ALA A 404 -29.67 -27.66 0.28
CA ALA A 404 -29.30 -27.78 -1.13
C ALA A 404 -28.01 -26.98 -1.39
N PHE A 405 -27.10 -27.57 -2.15
CA PHE A 405 -25.85 -26.89 -2.51
C PHE A 405 -26.15 -25.56 -3.20
N ASN A 406 -25.34 -24.56 -2.88
CA ASN A 406 -25.42 -23.23 -3.47
C ASN A 406 -23.99 -22.65 -3.56
N SER A 407 -23.47 -22.51 -4.77
CA SER A 407 -22.13 -22.00 -5.05
C SER A 407 -21.94 -20.58 -4.52
N PHE A 408 -22.95 -19.72 -4.64
CA PHE A 408 -22.90 -18.36 -4.07
C PHE A 408 -22.79 -18.38 -2.54
N GLY A 409 -23.49 -19.32 -1.89
CA GLY A 409 -23.38 -19.54 -0.44
C GLY A 409 -21.97 -19.95 -0.04
N VAL A 410 -21.31 -20.82 -0.83
CA VAL A 410 -19.93 -21.25 -0.62
C VAL A 410 -18.95 -20.06 -0.79
N LYS A 411 -18.99 -19.39 -1.94
CA LYS A 411 -18.11 -18.24 -2.23
C LYS A 411 -18.26 -17.12 -1.19
N ARG A 412 -19.48 -16.92 -0.73
CA ARG A 412 -19.76 -15.97 0.34
C ARG A 412 -19.18 -16.40 1.68
N THR A 413 -19.22 -17.69 1.99
CA THR A 413 -18.60 -18.27 3.18
C THR A 413 -17.09 -18.08 3.14
N GLU A 414 -16.45 -18.37 2.01
CA GLU A 414 -15.01 -18.14 1.78
C GLU A 414 -14.63 -16.68 2.05
N ASN A 415 -15.35 -15.74 1.45
CA ASN A 415 -15.12 -14.31 1.66
C ASN A 415 -15.28 -13.90 3.13
N ARG A 416 -16.26 -14.48 3.83
CA ARG A 416 -16.48 -14.19 5.26
C ARG A 416 -15.35 -14.74 6.14
N ILE A 417 -14.95 -15.99 5.93
CA ILE A 417 -13.83 -16.60 6.66
C ILE A 417 -12.53 -15.82 6.39
N ASN A 418 -12.26 -15.49 5.12
CA ASN A 418 -11.10 -14.67 4.75
C ASN A 418 -11.14 -13.27 5.42
N SER A 419 -12.33 -12.67 5.55
CA SER A 419 -12.50 -11.35 6.18
C SER A 419 -12.25 -11.34 7.69
N LEU A 420 -12.29 -12.48 8.37
CA LEU A 420 -11.91 -12.60 9.78
C LEU A 420 -10.45 -12.20 10.00
N GLY A 421 -9.60 -12.52 9.02
CA GLY A 421 -8.18 -12.23 9.10
C GLY A 421 -7.43 -13.12 10.11
N TYR A 422 -7.95 -14.30 10.43
CA TYR A 422 -7.34 -15.27 11.33
C TYR A 422 -6.51 -16.31 10.59
N PHE A 423 -6.74 -16.44 9.29
CA PHE A 423 -6.17 -17.45 8.41
C PHE A 423 -5.36 -16.81 7.30
N GLN A 424 -4.51 -17.60 6.64
CA GLN A 424 -3.80 -17.18 5.43
C GLN A 424 -4.79 -16.80 4.33
N GLU A 425 -4.36 -15.93 3.43
CA GLU A 425 -5.17 -15.50 2.29
C GLU A 425 -5.30 -16.65 1.28
N ASN A 426 -6.39 -16.64 0.50
CA ASN A 426 -6.75 -17.64 -0.51
C ASN A 426 -7.29 -18.97 0.06
N LEU A 427 -8.07 -18.88 1.13
CA LEU A 427 -8.88 -20.02 1.54
C LEU A 427 -9.85 -20.42 0.42
N GLU A 428 -9.83 -21.69 0.05
CA GLU A 428 -10.77 -22.29 -0.88
C GLU A 428 -11.51 -23.41 -0.16
N ILE A 429 -12.83 -23.50 -0.35
CA ILE A 429 -13.65 -24.56 0.19
C ILE A 429 -13.75 -25.68 -0.84
N GLU A 430 -13.06 -26.78 -0.58
CA GLU A 430 -13.06 -27.95 -1.44
C GLU A 430 -14.42 -28.65 -1.39
N ARG A 431 -14.86 -29.12 -2.56
CA ARG A 431 -16.08 -29.89 -2.74
C ARG A 431 -15.68 -31.35 -2.94
N LYS A 432 -16.01 -32.20 -2.00
CA LYS A 432 -15.75 -33.64 -2.09
C LYS A 432 -17.05 -34.39 -2.28
N GLU A 433 -16.99 -35.48 -3.02
CA GLU A 433 -18.13 -36.40 -3.16
C GLU A 433 -18.50 -36.96 -1.79
N GLY A 434 -19.78 -36.99 -1.50
CA GLY A 434 -20.34 -37.54 -0.27
C GLY A 434 -20.60 -39.02 -0.35
N SER A 435 -21.42 -39.53 0.55
CA SER A 435 -21.82 -40.96 0.63
C SER A 435 -22.70 -41.44 -0.54
N ALA A 436 -23.30 -40.53 -1.30
CA ALA A 436 -24.15 -40.79 -2.44
C ALA A 436 -23.90 -39.74 -3.55
N PRO A 437 -24.26 -39.99 -4.82
CA PRO A 437 -24.05 -39.06 -5.92
C PRO A 437 -24.74 -37.68 -5.76
N ASP A 438 -25.80 -37.65 -4.93
CA ASP A 438 -26.53 -36.42 -4.60
C ASP A 438 -26.04 -35.76 -3.31
N ARG A 439 -24.88 -36.16 -2.77
CA ARG A 439 -24.31 -35.66 -1.52
C ARG A 439 -22.95 -35.05 -1.77
N ILE A 440 -22.65 -33.97 -1.03
CA ILE A 440 -21.41 -33.26 -1.12
C ILE A 440 -20.88 -32.92 0.27
N ILE A 441 -19.57 -33.09 0.47
CA ILE A 441 -18.88 -32.68 1.68
C ILE A 441 -18.15 -31.35 1.33
N LEU A 442 -18.38 -30.34 2.14
CA LEU A 442 -17.65 -29.09 2.08
C LEU A 442 -16.47 -29.14 3.05
N GLU A 443 -15.26 -29.26 2.52
CA GLU A 443 -14.06 -29.30 3.34
C GLU A 443 -13.34 -27.96 3.29
N THR A 444 -13.08 -27.41 4.46
CA THR A 444 -12.43 -26.12 4.63
C THR A 444 -11.09 -26.34 5.35
N ASN A 445 -10.02 -26.26 4.60
CA ASN A 445 -8.67 -26.39 5.14
C ASN A 445 -8.13 -24.99 5.42
N VAL A 446 -8.01 -24.62 6.71
CA VAL A 446 -7.50 -23.33 7.14
C VAL A 446 -6.07 -23.44 7.64
N GLU A 447 -5.26 -22.44 7.34
CA GLU A 447 -3.93 -22.28 7.92
C GLU A 447 -3.94 -21.02 8.80
N GLU A 448 -3.75 -21.18 10.11
CA GLU A 448 -3.82 -20.08 11.06
C GLU A 448 -2.61 -19.15 10.96
N ARG A 449 -2.87 -17.86 11.10
CA ARG A 449 -1.82 -16.85 11.21
C ARG A 449 -1.90 -16.12 12.55
N PRO A 450 -0.80 -15.50 13.02
CA PRO A 450 -0.83 -14.70 14.23
C PRO A 450 -1.91 -13.61 14.15
N THR A 451 -2.82 -13.59 15.15
CA THR A 451 -3.93 -12.62 15.22
C THR A 451 -3.66 -11.45 16.17
N GLY A 452 -2.49 -11.48 16.85
CA GLY A 452 -1.96 -10.38 17.63
C GLY A 452 -1.23 -9.38 16.74
N GLU A 453 -1.55 -8.10 16.91
CA GLU A 453 -0.98 -7.01 16.12
C GLU A 453 -0.45 -5.93 17.07
N LEU A 454 0.81 -5.60 16.95
CA LEU A 454 1.44 -4.46 17.60
C LEU A 454 1.71 -3.40 16.54
N SER A 455 1.06 -2.26 16.68
CA SER A 455 1.29 -1.11 15.78
C SER A 455 1.95 0.01 16.55
N LEU A 456 3.08 0.48 16.04
CA LEU A 456 3.77 1.66 16.50
C LEU A 456 3.86 2.65 15.34
N SER A 457 3.33 3.84 15.53
CA SER A 457 3.40 4.88 14.51
C SER A 457 3.88 6.19 15.12
N ALA A 458 4.67 6.91 14.33
CA ALA A 458 5.08 8.26 14.62
C ALA A 458 4.77 9.12 13.40
N GLY A 459 4.29 10.33 13.63
CA GLY A 459 3.91 11.21 12.55
C GLY A 459 4.11 12.67 12.92
N PHE A 460 3.90 13.52 11.93
CA PHE A 460 3.88 14.97 12.08
C PHE A 460 2.68 15.52 11.32
N SER A 461 2.00 16.45 11.92
CA SER A 461 0.85 17.13 11.34
C SER A 461 0.95 18.61 11.60
N SER A 462 0.52 19.42 10.63
CA SER A 462 0.42 20.87 10.82
C SER A 462 -0.59 21.26 11.90
N ILE A 463 -1.37 20.29 12.40
CA ILE A 463 -2.39 20.44 13.44
C ILE A 463 -1.83 20.07 14.79
N GLU A 464 -1.35 18.83 14.92
CA GLU A 464 -0.98 18.21 16.20
C GLU A 464 0.52 18.25 16.49
N ASN A 465 1.32 18.83 15.57
CA ASN A 465 2.77 18.75 15.56
C ASN A 465 3.25 17.30 15.54
N PHE A 466 4.07 16.90 16.46
CA PHE A 466 4.56 15.55 16.60
C PHE A 466 3.50 14.67 17.28
N LEU A 467 3.22 13.51 16.69
CA LEU A 467 2.30 12.53 17.24
C LEU A 467 2.95 11.15 17.33
N LEU A 468 2.62 10.43 18.39
CA LEU A 468 3.02 9.05 18.63
C LEU A 468 1.77 8.25 18.94
N GLN A 469 1.68 7.08 18.33
CA GLN A 469 0.61 6.13 18.62
C GLN A 469 1.20 4.75 18.82
N ALA A 470 0.77 4.08 19.88
CA ALA A 470 1.04 2.67 20.12
C ALA A 470 -0.29 1.96 20.32
N SER A 471 -0.48 0.84 19.66
CA SER A 471 -1.67 0.00 19.85
C SER A 471 -1.33 -1.47 19.81
N VAL A 472 -1.96 -2.22 20.70
CA VAL A 472 -1.96 -3.68 20.73
C VAL A 472 -3.38 -4.13 20.49
N ARG A 473 -3.57 -4.99 19.49
CA ARG A 473 -4.87 -5.58 19.18
C ARG A 473 -4.73 -7.08 19.05
N GLN A 474 -5.58 -7.82 19.74
CA GLN A 474 -5.76 -9.26 19.56
C GLN A 474 -7.15 -9.49 18.98
N ARG A 475 -7.22 -10.00 17.75
CA ARG A 475 -8.49 -10.16 17.01
C ARG A 475 -9.22 -11.46 17.35
N ASN A 476 -8.48 -12.47 17.76
CA ASN A 476 -9.01 -13.79 18.10
C ASN A 476 -8.58 -14.19 19.52
N PHE A 477 -9.05 -13.43 20.50
CA PHE A 477 -8.69 -13.68 21.89
C PHE A 477 -9.23 -15.03 22.37
N ARG A 478 -8.38 -15.89 22.88
CA ARG A 478 -8.67 -17.27 23.30
C ARG A 478 -9.26 -18.17 22.20
N GLY A 479 -9.07 -17.83 20.93
CA GLY A 479 -9.67 -18.60 19.83
C GLY A 479 -11.19 -18.46 19.68
N LEU A 480 -11.82 -17.52 20.41
CA LEU A 480 -13.27 -17.31 20.43
C LEU A 480 -13.76 -16.26 19.41
N GLY A 481 -12.82 -15.65 18.65
CA GLY A 481 -13.13 -14.55 17.75
C GLY A 481 -13.40 -13.24 18.47
N GLN A 482 -13.13 -13.18 19.77
CA GLN A 482 -13.23 -11.96 20.59
C GLN A 482 -12.08 -11.02 20.27
N GLN A 483 -12.34 -9.71 20.39
CA GLN A 483 -11.31 -8.70 20.14
C GLN A 483 -10.94 -7.99 21.46
N LEU A 484 -9.65 -7.93 21.73
CA LEU A 484 -9.09 -7.13 22.83
C LEU A 484 -8.17 -6.07 22.22
N GLN A 485 -8.33 -4.83 22.65
CA GLN A 485 -7.56 -3.71 22.13
C GLN A 485 -7.09 -2.81 23.26
N ALA A 486 -5.83 -2.39 23.20
CA ALA A 486 -5.29 -1.31 24.01
C ALA A 486 -4.60 -0.30 23.10
N SER A 487 -4.83 0.99 23.30
CA SER A 487 -4.18 2.04 22.52
C SER A 487 -3.77 3.21 23.41
N VAL A 488 -2.63 3.80 23.03
CA VAL A 488 -2.09 5.02 23.64
C VAL A 488 -1.74 5.97 22.50
N ASN A 489 -2.28 7.18 22.54
CA ASN A 489 -1.95 8.24 21.60
C ASN A 489 -1.38 9.42 22.39
N TYR A 490 -0.35 10.04 21.85
CA TYR A 490 0.31 11.19 22.41
C TYR A 490 0.64 12.21 21.32
N SER A 491 0.17 13.43 21.50
CA SER A 491 0.58 14.57 20.70
C SER A 491 0.74 15.82 21.55
N SER A 492 1.11 16.93 20.96
CA SER A 492 1.23 18.21 21.66
C SER A 492 -0.11 18.69 22.23
N TYR A 493 -1.24 18.30 21.61
CA TYR A 493 -2.57 18.78 21.96
C TYR A 493 -3.54 17.69 22.41
N SER A 494 -3.17 16.42 22.26
CA SER A 494 -4.04 15.31 22.59
C SER A 494 -3.25 14.15 23.21
N LYS A 495 -3.73 13.65 24.34
CA LYS A 495 -3.22 12.43 24.98
C LYS A 495 -4.40 11.53 25.26
N SER A 496 -4.28 10.25 24.92
CA SER A 496 -5.35 9.31 25.24
C SER A 496 -4.83 7.91 25.51
N ILE A 497 -5.53 7.23 26.39
CA ILE A 497 -5.41 5.80 26.62
C ILE A 497 -6.80 5.19 26.55
N GLU A 498 -6.91 4.07 25.87
CA GLU A 498 -8.17 3.35 25.69
C GLU A 498 -7.94 1.85 25.78
N LEU A 499 -8.80 1.16 26.52
CA LEU A 499 -8.89 -0.28 26.60
C LEU A 499 -10.29 -0.69 26.13
N GLY A 500 -10.34 -1.60 25.18
CA GLY A 500 -11.59 -2.07 24.57
C GLY A 500 -11.65 -3.58 24.45
N PHE A 501 -12.84 -4.13 24.63
CA PHE A 501 -13.16 -5.53 24.42
C PHE A 501 -14.43 -5.62 23.57
N THR A 502 -14.46 -6.54 22.61
CA THR A 502 -15.64 -6.78 21.76
C THR A 502 -15.86 -8.28 21.57
N GLU A 503 -17.06 -8.72 21.88
CA GLU A 503 -17.61 -10.02 21.51
C GLU A 503 -18.48 -9.86 20.25
N PRO A 504 -18.06 -10.37 19.10
CA PRO A 504 -18.82 -10.18 17.86
C PRO A 504 -20.07 -11.02 17.74
N TYR A 505 -20.18 -12.11 18.51
CA TYR A 505 -21.30 -13.05 18.45
C TYR A 505 -21.81 -13.40 19.86
N LEU A 506 -22.56 -12.48 20.44
CA LEU A 506 -23.13 -12.68 21.77
C LEU A 506 -24.11 -13.86 21.77
N PHE A 507 -23.83 -14.86 22.61
CA PHE A 507 -24.62 -16.12 22.70
C PHE A 507 -24.73 -16.83 21.34
N ASP A 508 -23.67 -16.84 20.56
CA ASP A 508 -23.59 -17.41 19.21
C ASP A 508 -24.62 -16.84 18.21
N ARG A 509 -25.19 -15.67 18.53
CA ARG A 509 -26.05 -14.90 17.62
C ARG A 509 -25.24 -13.80 16.96
N ASN A 510 -25.63 -13.41 15.76
CA ASN A 510 -24.99 -12.32 15.02
C ASN A 510 -25.31 -10.94 15.63
N VAL A 511 -24.97 -10.78 16.89
CA VAL A 511 -25.11 -9.57 17.70
C VAL A 511 -23.77 -9.30 18.35
N SER A 512 -23.15 -8.19 18.01
CA SER A 512 -21.91 -7.78 18.67
C SER A 512 -22.17 -6.96 19.93
N ILE A 513 -21.41 -7.24 20.98
CA ILE A 513 -21.36 -6.38 22.17
C ILE A 513 -19.91 -5.93 22.40
N GLY A 514 -19.72 -4.64 22.62
CA GLY A 514 -18.42 -4.06 22.93
C GLY A 514 -18.46 -3.23 24.19
N GLY A 515 -17.34 -3.18 24.90
CA GLY A 515 -17.12 -2.28 26.02
C GLY A 515 -15.77 -1.62 25.90
N SER A 516 -15.67 -0.33 26.23
CA SER A 516 -14.39 0.35 26.34
C SER A 516 -14.35 1.30 27.52
N ILE A 517 -13.17 1.47 28.09
CA ILE A 517 -12.84 2.48 29.11
C ILE A 517 -11.71 3.33 28.56
N TYR A 518 -11.77 4.61 28.80
CA TYR A 518 -10.80 5.54 28.25
C TYR A 518 -10.59 6.77 29.15
N ARG A 519 -9.38 7.34 29.00
CA ARG A 519 -9.06 8.68 29.47
C ARG A 519 -8.47 9.45 28.27
N ARG A 520 -9.00 10.65 28.05
CA ARG A 520 -8.60 11.53 26.95
C ARG A 520 -8.38 12.93 27.49
N ASP A 521 -7.19 13.47 27.25
CA ASP A 521 -6.82 14.84 27.58
C ASP A 521 -6.69 15.59 26.25
N LEU A 522 -7.49 16.61 26.07
CA LEU A 522 -7.53 17.42 24.85
C LEU A 522 -7.23 18.89 25.20
N ASN A 523 -6.19 19.43 24.62
CA ASN A 523 -5.83 20.84 24.73
C ASN A 523 -6.39 21.60 23.51
N SER A 524 -7.33 22.51 23.77
CA SER A 524 -7.75 23.46 22.75
C SER A 524 -6.78 24.63 22.69
N PHE A 525 -6.56 25.18 21.54
CA PHE A 525 -5.67 26.31 21.38
C PHE A 525 -6.37 27.46 20.61
N ASN A 526 -5.87 28.67 20.86
CA ASN A 526 -6.19 29.88 20.11
C ASN A 526 -4.89 30.50 19.57
N PHE A 527 -5.03 31.57 18.81
CA PHE A 527 -3.89 32.36 18.38
C PHE A 527 -3.82 33.66 19.19
N ILE A 528 -2.69 33.86 19.83
CA ILE A 528 -2.35 35.10 20.52
C ILE A 528 -1.10 35.66 19.87
N ASN A 529 -1.17 36.84 19.26
CA ASN A 529 -0.05 37.43 18.52
C ASN A 529 0.60 36.47 17.53
N ASN A 530 -0.23 35.74 16.74
CA ASN A 530 0.19 34.72 15.79
C ASN A 530 0.81 33.42 16.36
N ASP A 531 0.95 33.34 17.68
CA ASP A 531 1.41 32.12 18.36
C ASP A 531 0.23 31.27 18.83
N ARG A 532 0.36 29.95 18.67
CA ARG A 532 -0.61 29.00 19.24
C ARG A 532 -0.41 28.87 20.72
N ARG A 533 -1.43 29.19 21.51
CA ARG A 533 -1.45 29.02 22.96
C ARG A 533 -2.64 28.19 23.39
N THR A 534 -2.44 27.31 24.39
CA THR A 534 -3.52 26.52 24.96
C THR A 534 -4.57 27.44 25.58
N THR A 535 -5.82 27.30 25.13
CA THR A 535 -6.95 28.05 25.64
C THR A 535 -7.58 27.34 26.83
N PHE A 536 -8.00 26.10 26.60
CA PHE A 536 -8.54 25.25 27.66
C PHE A 536 -8.09 23.80 27.50
N GLU A 537 -8.00 23.12 28.61
CA GLU A 537 -7.78 21.69 28.69
C GLU A 537 -9.08 21.00 29.06
N GLN A 538 -9.40 19.93 28.35
CA GLN A 538 -10.54 19.06 28.67
C GLN A 538 -10.02 17.65 28.94
N VAL A 539 -10.17 17.21 30.16
CA VAL A 539 -9.88 15.84 30.56
C VAL A 539 -11.19 15.07 30.63
N THR A 540 -11.32 14.04 29.82
CA THR A 540 -12.49 13.16 29.78
C THR A 540 -12.09 11.77 30.24
N THR A 541 -12.68 11.29 31.33
CA THR A 541 -12.58 9.89 31.78
C THR A 541 -13.94 9.25 31.64
N GLY A 542 -14.02 8.11 30.97
CA GLY A 542 -15.34 7.52 30.69
C GLY A 542 -15.28 6.06 30.29
N GLY A 543 -16.47 5.53 30.09
CA GLY A 543 -16.66 4.19 29.54
C GLY A 543 -17.89 4.15 28.65
N GLN A 544 -17.86 3.17 27.75
CA GLN A 544 -18.90 2.95 26.76
C GLN A 544 -19.23 1.47 26.66
N ILE A 545 -20.51 1.16 26.51
CA ILE A 545 -21.00 -0.14 26.06
C ILE A 545 -21.71 0.06 24.74
N SER A 546 -21.46 -0.81 23.77
CA SER A 546 -22.10 -0.76 22.46
C SER A 546 -22.65 -2.12 22.08
N VAL A 547 -23.76 -2.12 21.36
CA VAL A 547 -24.40 -3.30 20.78
C VAL A 547 -24.58 -3.05 19.29
N GLY A 548 -24.15 -3.99 18.45
CA GLY A 548 -24.27 -3.90 17.00
C GLY A 548 -25.04 -5.09 16.45
N VAL A 549 -25.96 -4.82 15.53
CA VAL A 549 -26.76 -5.84 14.84
C VAL A 549 -26.73 -5.57 13.35
N PRO A 550 -26.25 -6.48 12.51
CA PRO A 550 -26.47 -6.40 11.08
C PRO A 550 -27.91 -6.74 10.76
N LEU A 551 -28.65 -5.79 10.20
CA LEU A 551 -30.05 -5.96 9.81
C LEU A 551 -30.15 -6.63 8.44
N THR A 552 -29.29 -6.24 7.53
CA THR A 552 -29.09 -6.84 6.21
C THR A 552 -27.60 -6.91 5.91
N GLU A 553 -27.24 -7.33 4.72
CA GLU A 553 -25.85 -7.37 4.28
C GLU A 553 -25.17 -6.01 4.27
N TYR A 554 -25.93 -5.00 3.88
CA TYR A 554 -25.42 -3.62 3.71
C TYR A 554 -25.91 -2.69 4.83
N LEU A 555 -26.91 -3.09 5.61
CA LEU A 555 -27.52 -2.26 6.65
C LEU A 555 -27.20 -2.82 8.03
N SER A 556 -26.66 -1.98 8.89
CA SER A 556 -26.37 -2.29 10.30
C SER A 556 -26.91 -1.24 11.23
N ALA A 557 -27.30 -1.67 12.43
CA ALA A 557 -27.73 -0.80 13.51
C ALA A 557 -26.81 -0.98 14.72
N PHE A 558 -26.43 0.13 15.33
CA PHE A 558 -25.60 0.17 16.52
C PHE A 558 -26.30 0.98 17.60
N GLY A 559 -26.40 0.42 18.79
CA GLY A 559 -26.79 1.15 20.01
C GLY A 559 -25.56 1.35 20.90
N ARG A 560 -25.49 2.47 21.59
CA ARG A 560 -24.41 2.74 22.54
C ARG A 560 -24.92 3.47 23.76
N TYR A 561 -24.35 3.12 24.90
CA TYR A 561 -24.47 3.90 26.11
C TYR A 561 -23.08 4.28 26.61
N SER A 562 -22.89 5.58 26.90
CA SER A 562 -21.61 6.05 27.42
C SER A 562 -21.83 6.97 28.64
N ILE A 563 -20.91 6.88 29.57
CA ILE A 563 -20.81 7.77 30.71
C ILE A 563 -19.44 8.43 30.71
N ASN A 564 -19.41 9.77 30.73
CA ASN A 564 -18.20 10.57 30.70
C ASN A 564 -18.17 11.53 31.87
N PHE A 565 -17.03 11.61 32.51
CA PHE A 565 -16.67 12.59 33.50
C PHE A 565 -15.69 13.56 32.84
N ASP A 566 -16.17 14.74 32.52
CA ASP A 566 -15.39 15.79 31.88
C ASP A 566 -14.94 16.80 32.97
N ASP A 567 -13.67 17.19 32.91
CA ASP A 567 -13.09 18.28 33.66
C ASP A 567 -12.49 19.29 32.66
N VAL A 568 -13.05 20.48 32.61
CA VAL A 568 -12.61 21.55 31.73
C VAL A 568 -11.96 22.64 32.55
N SER A 569 -10.72 22.95 32.28
CA SER A 569 -9.93 23.95 32.98
C SER A 569 -9.23 24.91 32.03
N LEU A 570 -8.90 26.09 32.47
CA LEU A 570 -8.06 27.07 31.83
C LEU A 570 -6.72 27.15 32.55
N ASP A 571 -5.69 27.68 31.89
CA ASP A 571 -4.41 27.93 32.55
C ASP A 571 -4.58 28.92 33.66
N ARG A 572 -4.28 28.46 34.89
CA ARG A 572 -4.44 29.27 36.10
C ARG A 572 -3.54 30.50 36.12
N THR A 573 -2.37 30.40 35.52
CA THR A 573 -1.39 31.49 35.49
C THR A 573 -1.79 32.63 34.57
N LEU A 574 -2.61 32.32 33.53
CA LEU A 574 -2.99 33.26 32.49
C LEU A 574 -4.42 33.84 32.69
N TYR A 575 -5.37 33.00 33.15
CA TYR A 575 -6.81 33.30 33.06
C TYR A 575 -7.49 33.43 34.40
N TYR A 576 -6.79 33.20 35.52
CA TYR A 576 -7.40 33.30 36.82
C TYR A 576 -6.88 34.50 37.63
N PHE A 577 -7.75 35.03 38.44
CA PHE A 577 -7.39 35.92 39.52
C PHE A 577 -7.78 35.26 40.84
N GLY A 578 -6.80 34.91 41.67
CA GLY A 578 -7.04 34.07 42.83
C GLY A 578 -7.54 32.68 42.37
N ASP A 579 -8.67 32.25 42.93
CA ASP A 579 -9.30 30.97 42.55
C ASP A 579 -10.38 31.09 41.47
N ASP A 580 -10.75 32.32 41.08
CA ASP A 580 -11.83 32.57 40.14
C ASP A 580 -11.30 32.90 38.71
N CYS A 581 -11.98 32.41 37.68
CA CYS A 581 -11.72 32.77 36.31
C CYS A 581 -12.00 34.27 36.08
N ASP A 582 -11.05 34.98 35.51
CA ASP A 582 -11.21 36.39 35.21
C ASP A 582 -11.85 36.65 33.83
N PRO A 583 -13.10 37.12 33.77
CA PRO A 583 -13.76 37.40 32.53
C PRO A 583 -13.13 38.51 31.68
N LEU A 584 -12.34 39.40 32.32
CA LEU A 584 -11.61 40.44 31.58
C LEU A 584 -10.41 39.88 30.79
N ILE A 585 -9.83 38.81 31.25
CA ILE A 585 -8.68 38.16 30.60
C ILE A 585 -9.15 37.03 29.69
N ALA A 586 -9.92 36.10 30.20
CA ALA A 586 -10.36 34.91 29.52
C ALA A 586 -11.56 35.14 28.55
N GLY A 587 -12.35 36.20 28.78
CA GLY A 587 -13.67 36.28 28.17
C GLY A 587 -14.71 35.44 28.94
N ARG A 588 -15.91 35.99 29.11
CA ARG A 588 -16.99 35.36 29.90
C ARG A 588 -17.37 33.99 29.33
N TYR A 589 -17.30 33.83 28.01
CA TYR A 589 -17.62 32.58 27.29
C TYR A 589 -16.69 31.44 27.63
N LEU A 590 -15.41 31.70 27.92
CA LEU A 590 -14.47 30.67 28.37
C LEU A 590 -14.69 30.36 29.89
N CYS A 591 -14.88 31.38 30.71
CA CYS A 591 -15.17 31.15 32.12
C CYS A 591 -16.45 30.33 32.34
N ASP A 592 -17.48 30.52 31.49
CA ASP A 592 -18.73 29.73 31.54
C ASP A 592 -18.51 28.26 31.06
N ALA A 593 -17.43 27.96 30.37
CA ALA A 593 -17.11 26.61 29.86
C ALA A 593 -16.41 25.71 30.85
N ILE A 594 -15.73 26.26 31.85
CA ILE A 594 -14.95 25.51 32.85
C ILE A 594 -15.82 24.72 33.84
N GLY A 595 -15.16 23.77 34.50
CA GLY A 595 -15.70 22.99 35.62
C GLY A 595 -16.00 21.53 35.22
N LYS A 596 -16.35 20.79 36.28
CA LYS A 596 -16.63 19.35 36.18
C LYS A 596 -18.08 19.11 35.71
N ARG A 597 -18.25 18.10 34.90
CA ARG A 597 -19.56 17.68 34.42
C ARG A 597 -19.61 16.19 34.16
N THR A 598 -20.79 15.64 34.27
CA THR A 598 -21.06 14.24 33.94
C THR A 598 -22.01 14.19 32.75
N THR A 599 -21.62 13.49 31.72
CA THR A 599 -22.42 13.25 30.51
C THR A 599 -22.83 11.78 30.47
N SER A 600 -24.11 11.51 30.57
CA SER A 600 -24.70 10.18 30.38
C SER A 600 -25.47 10.21 29.07
N LEU A 601 -25.05 9.38 28.12
CA LEU A 601 -25.49 9.46 26.73
C LEU A 601 -25.96 8.09 26.25
N LEU A 602 -27.19 8.05 25.74
CA LEU A 602 -27.70 6.92 24.96
C LEU A 602 -27.73 7.34 23.47
N GLY A 603 -27.13 6.55 22.60
CA GLY A 603 -27.10 6.84 21.18
C GLY A 603 -27.42 5.63 20.32
N TYR A 604 -27.85 5.89 19.10
CA TYR A 604 -27.93 4.87 18.07
C TYR A 604 -27.33 5.37 16.76
N THR A 605 -26.91 4.44 15.93
CA THR A 605 -26.44 4.70 14.57
C THR A 605 -27.01 3.65 13.64
N ILE A 606 -27.58 4.10 12.53
CA ILE A 606 -27.98 3.24 11.43
C ILE A 606 -27.04 3.53 10.28
N ALA A 607 -26.38 2.51 9.74
CA ALA A 607 -25.39 2.63 8.71
C ALA A 607 -25.70 1.67 7.54
N TYR A 608 -25.70 2.21 6.34
CA TYR A 608 -25.79 1.48 5.09
C TYR A 608 -24.48 1.64 4.33
N ASP A 609 -23.85 0.55 3.86
CA ASP A 609 -22.56 0.57 3.15
C ASP A 609 -22.52 -0.53 2.08
N ASP A 610 -22.65 -0.15 0.81
CA ASP A 610 -22.58 -1.04 -0.36
C ASP A 610 -21.33 -0.77 -1.22
N ARG A 611 -20.30 -0.12 -0.66
CA ARG A 611 -19.06 0.18 -1.39
C ARG A 611 -18.33 -1.10 -1.76
N ASP A 612 -17.80 -1.13 -2.99
CA ASP A 612 -16.99 -2.24 -3.53
C ASP A 612 -15.74 -2.54 -2.68
N ASN A 613 -15.13 -1.54 -2.11
CA ASN A 613 -14.00 -1.66 -1.20
C ASN A 613 -14.08 -0.57 -0.12
N ARG A 614 -13.96 -0.96 1.16
CA ARG A 614 -14.06 -0.02 2.27
C ARG A 614 -12.86 0.92 2.40
N LEU A 615 -11.67 0.45 2.00
CA LEU A 615 -10.43 1.23 2.08
C LEU A 615 -10.20 2.10 0.84
N ARG A 616 -10.56 1.60 -0.33
CA ARG A 616 -10.35 2.26 -1.63
C ARG A 616 -11.58 2.09 -2.51
N PRO A 617 -12.68 2.77 -2.15
CA PRO A 617 -13.91 2.62 -2.91
C PRO A 617 -13.78 3.24 -4.30
N THR A 618 -14.25 2.50 -5.31
CA THR A 618 -14.36 2.98 -6.69
C THR A 618 -15.80 3.13 -7.13
N ARG A 619 -16.71 2.39 -6.48
CA ARG A 619 -18.15 2.41 -6.70
C ARG A 619 -18.89 2.19 -5.39
N GLY A 620 -20.19 2.49 -5.40
CA GLY A 620 -21.07 2.29 -4.25
C GLY A 620 -21.26 3.53 -3.40
N GLN A 621 -21.96 3.38 -2.31
CA GLN A 621 -22.33 4.49 -1.43
C GLN A 621 -22.27 4.07 0.04
N SER A 622 -22.11 5.04 0.91
CA SER A 622 -22.31 4.85 2.34
C SER A 622 -23.20 5.95 2.91
N LEU A 623 -24.15 5.56 3.75
CA LEU A 623 -25.08 6.45 4.43
C LEU A 623 -25.03 6.14 5.92
N SER A 624 -24.99 7.13 6.76
CA SER A 624 -25.10 6.95 8.21
C SER A 624 -25.96 8.03 8.83
N LEU A 625 -26.80 7.60 9.77
CA LEU A 625 -27.59 8.49 10.63
C LEU A 625 -27.30 8.10 12.06
N SER A 626 -26.81 9.03 12.85
CA SER A 626 -26.62 8.83 14.28
C SER A 626 -27.34 9.89 15.08
N GLN A 627 -27.92 9.45 16.21
CA GLN A 627 -28.57 10.33 17.15
C GLN A 627 -28.15 9.96 18.57
N ASP A 628 -27.76 10.97 19.33
CA ASP A 628 -27.32 10.90 20.70
C ASP A 628 -28.23 11.68 21.61
N PHE A 629 -28.76 11.03 22.60
CA PHE A 629 -29.53 11.62 23.66
C PHE A 629 -28.69 11.69 24.95
N ALA A 630 -28.24 12.87 25.31
CA ALA A 630 -27.54 13.12 26.56
C ALA A 630 -28.55 13.68 27.60
N GLY A 631 -28.73 12.97 28.72
CA GLY A 631 -29.72 13.42 29.71
C GLY A 631 -30.27 12.32 30.60
N LEU A 632 -29.81 11.09 30.50
CA LEU A 632 -30.20 9.95 31.35
C LEU A 632 -29.46 9.98 32.70
N GLY A 633 -29.44 11.14 33.35
CA GLY A 633 -28.59 11.45 34.48
C GLY A 633 -27.45 12.38 34.09
N GLY A 634 -26.74 12.92 35.07
CA GLY A 634 -25.67 13.89 34.82
C GLY A 634 -26.15 15.31 34.56
N SER A 635 -25.20 16.19 34.25
CA SER A 635 -25.43 17.64 34.13
C SER A 635 -25.67 18.13 32.70
N VAL A 636 -25.38 17.27 31.68
CA VAL A 636 -25.46 17.63 30.24
C VAL A 636 -26.78 17.14 29.65
N LYS A 637 -27.51 18.03 28.94
CA LYS A 637 -28.81 17.72 28.36
C LYS A 637 -28.94 18.24 26.95
N TYR A 638 -28.85 17.36 25.96
CA TYR A 638 -29.11 17.68 24.55
C TYR A 638 -29.45 16.42 23.72
N VAL A 639 -30.05 16.65 22.58
CA VAL A 639 -30.13 15.68 21.48
C VAL A 639 -29.20 16.13 20.37
N ARG A 640 -28.27 15.30 19.96
CA ARG A 640 -27.35 15.55 18.88
C ARG A 640 -27.63 14.57 17.74
N THR A 641 -27.96 15.11 16.56
CA THR A 641 -28.20 14.36 15.35
C THR A 641 -27.06 14.62 14.36
N ARG A 642 -26.53 13.58 13.73
CA ARG A 642 -25.56 13.65 12.64
C ARG A 642 -26.01 12.74 11.51
N ALA A 643 -25.88 13.24 10.29
CA ALA A 643 -26.08 12.45 9.08
C ALA A 643 -24.86 12.61 8.18
N ALA A 644 -24.42 11.53 7.57
CA ALA A 644 -23.34 11.55 6.58
C ALA A 644 -23.69 10.62 5.43
N ALA A 645 -23.33 11.06 4.22
CA ALA A 645 -23.51 10.32 2.98
C ALA A 645 -22.27 10.44 2.12
N SER A 646 -21.87 9.36 1.46
CA SER A 646 -20.83 9.41 0.44
C SER A 646 -21.20 8.49 -0.73
N LYS A 647 -20.83 8.90 -1.93
CA LYS A 647 -21.05 8.13 -3.15
C LYS A 647 -19.85 8.23 -4.08
N HIS A 648 -19.44 7.09 -4.61
CA HIS A 648 -18.29 6.96 -5.49
C HIS A 648 -18.75 6.56 -6.89
N PHE A 649 -18.23 7.25 -7.90
CA PHE A 649 -18.53 7.03 -9.30
C PHE A 649 -17.25 6.81 -10.08
N ARG A 650 -17.16 5.72 -10.83
CA ARG A 650 -16.11 5.55 -11.82
C ARG A 650 -16.48 6.32 -13.08
N LEU A 651 -15.71 7.34 -13.41
CA LEU A 651 -15.82 8.12 -14.63
C LEU A 651 -15.02 7.49 -15.77
N THR A 652 -15.17 8.02 -16.99
CA THR A 652 -14.36 7.62 -18.17
C THR A 652 -12.86 7.82 -17.89
N GLY A 653 -12.00 6.95 -18.40
CA GLY A 653 -10.54 7.10 -18.27
C GLY A 653 -9.97 6.80 -16.87
N ARG A 654 -10.64 5.97 -16.06
CA ARG A 654 -10.20 5.55 -14.70
C ARG A 654 -10.27 6.66 -13.64
N PHE A 655 -10.85 7.83 -13.92
CA PHE A 655 -11.12 8.85 -12.90
C PHE A 655 -12.20 8.35 -11.92
N ILE A 656 -12.04 8.70 -10.64
CA ILE A 656 -13.04 8.39 -9.61
C ILE A 656 -13.54 9.70 -9.04
N LEU A 657 -14.85 9.94 -9.13
CA LEU A 657 -15.51 11.05 -8.47
C LEU A 657 -16.07 10.58 -7.12
N ASN A 658 -15.65 11.21 -6.06
CA ASN A 658 -16.20 11.06 -4.71
C ASN A 658 -17.03 12.29 -4.36
N ILE A 659 -18.28 12.07 -4.02
CA ILE A 659 -19.18 13.10 -3.49
C ILE A 659 -19.52 12.69 -2.06
N SER A 660 -19.18 13.53 -1.10
CA SER A 660 -19.58 13.34 0.30
C SER A 660 -20.31 14.56 0.83
N ALA A 661 -21.26 14.31 1.71
CA ALA A 661 -22.01 15.34 2.42
C ALA A 661 -22.23 14.88 3.86
N GLU A 662 -22.05 15.78 4.80
CA GLU A 662 -22.35 15.55 6.20
C GLU A 662 -22.98 16.77 6.83
N GLY A 663 -23.73 16.55 7.89
CA GLY A 663 -24.32 17.62 8.66
C GLY A 663 -24.75 17.16 10.04
N GLY A 664 -24.90 18.12 10.93
CA GLY A 664 -25.33 17.82 12.29
C GLY A 664 -26.03 18.99 12.95
N TYR A 665 -26.84 18.64 13.92
CA TYR A 665 -27.60 19.60 14.74
C TYR A 665 -27.67 19.15 16.19
N ILE A 666 -27.48 20.11 17.10
CA ILE A 666 -27.60 19.89 18.55
C ILE A 666 -28.80 20.69 19.05
N TYR A 667 -29.81 19.96 19.55
CA TYR A 667 -30.96 20.54 20.20
C TYR A 667 -30.79 20.46 21.71
N PRO A 668 -30.56 21.55 22.42
CA PRO A 668 -30.48 21.54 23.87
C PRO A 668 -31.88 21.48 24.50
N PHE A 669 -32.07 20.62 25.49
CA PHE A 669 -33.29 20.59 26.31
C PHE A 669 -32.91 20.67 27.81
N GLY A 670 -33.66 21.40 28.59
CA GLY A 670 -33.32 21.61 30.01
C GLY A 670 -32.05 22.47 30.18
N GLY A 671 -31.49 22.47 31.34
CA GLY A 671 -30.35 23.28 31.75
C GLY A 671 -30.74 24.63 32.33
N ARG A 672 -29.84 25.20 33.13
CA ARG A 672 -30.04 26.54 33.70
C ARG A 672 -30.02 27.58 32.59
N PRO A 673 -31.05 28.42 32.47
CA PRO A 673 -30.95 29.53 31.56
C PRO A 673 -30.07 30.59 32.22
N THR A 674 -28.77 30.56 31.90
CA THR A 674 -27.97 31.76 32.17
C THR A 674 -28.28 32.77 31.07
N PRO A 675 -28.60 34.02 31.36
CA PRO A 675 -28.89 35.03 30.36
C PRO A 675 -27.76 35.27 29.38
N THR A 676 -26.56 34.80 29.75
CA THR A 676 -25.28 35.20 29.18
C THR A 676 -24.61 34.12 28.30
N SER A 677 -25.00 32.84 28.42
CA SER A 677 -24.36 31.75 27.70
C SER A 677 -25.31 30.91 26.88
N ASP A 678 -24.77 30.20 25.88
CA ASP A 678 -25.52 29.21 25.11
C ASP A 678 -25.79 27.97 26.01
N LYS A 679 -26.95 27.34 25.83
CA LYS A 679 -27.32 26.12 26.55
C LYS A 679 -26.42 24.94 26.23
N VAL A 680 -25.81 24.91 24.99
CA VAL A 680 -24.80 23.93 24.61
C VAL A 680 -23.42 24.47 24.95
N ARG A 681 -22.70 23.77 25.79
CA ARG A 681 -21.36 24.17 26.21
C ARG A 681 -20.39 24.18 25.02
N LEU A 682 -19.35 25.00 25.11
CA LEU A 682 -18.33 25.17 24.08
C LEU A 682 -17.74 23.81 23.61
N THR A 683 -17.45 22.94 24.56
CA THR A 683 -16.85 21.63 24.31
C THR A 683 -17.76 20.58 23.65
N ASP A 684 -19.09 20.83 23.62
CA ASP A 684 -20.06 19.92 22.98
C ASP A 684 -20.44 20.33 21.57
N ARG A 685 -20.05 21.54 21.13
CA ARG A 685 -20.41 22.14 19.85
C ARG A 685 -19.62 21.54 18.69
N PHE A 686 -20.09 21.76 17.48
CA PHE A 686 -19.38 21.42 16.26
C PHE A 686 -18.37 22.50 15.90
N PHE A 687 -17.23 22.07 15.41
CA PHE A 687 -16.20 22.93 14.81
C PHE A 687 -15.95 22.50 13.37
N LEU A 688 -15.58 23.44 12.52
CA LEU A 688 -15.26 23.17 11.11
C LEU A 688 -14.01 23.95 10.71
N GLY A 689 -13.17 23.32 9.88
CA GLY A 689 -11.89 23.79 9.39
C GLY A 689 -11.02 22.61 9.04
N GLU A 690 -9.70 22.77 8.94
CA GLU A 690 -8.77 21.67 8.71
C GLU A 690 -8.87 20.62 9.84
N PRO A 691 -8.89 19.29 9.54
CA PRO A 691 -8.75 18.66 8.24
C PRO A 691 -10.07 18.44 7.47
N GLN A 692 -11.25 18.72 8.08
CA GLN A 692 -12.53 18.45 7.47
C GLN A 692 -12.80 19.36 6.26
N MET A 693 -12.48 20.64 6.36
CA MET A 693 -12.63 21.63 5.28
C MET A 693 -11.29 22.30 4.99
N ARG A 694 -10.70 21.93 3.87
CA ARG A 694 -9.37 22.41 3.43
C ARG A 694 -9.46 23.88 2.98
N GLY A 695 -8.37 24.63 3.07
CA GLY A 695 -8.34 26.06 2.75
C GLY A 695 -8.73 26.99 3.91
N PHE A 696 -9.14 26.42 5.04
CA PHE A 696 -9.40 27.11 6.29
C PHE A 696 -8.55 26.48 7.39
N ASP A 697 -8.10 27.30 8.35
CA ASP A 697 -7.31 26.78 9.46
C ASP A 697 -8.18 25.95 10.41
N ILE A 698 -7.55 25.29 11.38
CA ILE A 698 -8.26 24.50 12.40
C ILE A 698 -9.28 25.40 13.08
N ARG A 699 -10.54 24.94 13.12
CA ARG A 699 -11.65 25.73 13.67
C ARG A 699 -11.77 27.11 13.01
N GLY A 700 -11.22 27.27 11.79
CA GLY A 700 -11.15 28.54 11.06
C GLY A 700 -12.49 29.04 10.55
N ILE A 701 -13.55 28.24 10.63
CA ILE A 701 -14.88 28.58 10.14
C ILE A 701 -15.85 28.70 11.30
N GLY A 702 -16.70 29.70 11.24
CA GLY A 702 -17.90 29.79 12.07
C GLY A 702 -17.82 30.77 13.23
N PRO A 703 -18.75 30.63 14.22
CA PRO A 703 -18.88 31.55 15.33
C PRO A 703 -17.60 31.68 16.13
N ARG A 704 -17.15 32.91 16.34
CA ARG A 704 -15.94 33.23 17.08
C ARG A 704 -16.04 34.58 17.76
N VAL A 705 -15.24 34.71 18.80
CA VAL A 705 -15.01 36.01 19.42
C VAL A 705 -13.59 36.43 19.10
N ILE A 706 -13.46 37.59 18.51
CA ILE A 706 -12.15 38.18 18.25
C ILE A 706 -12.01 39.35 19.22
N ARG A 707 -10.95 39.30 20.02
CA ARG A 707 -10.55 40.36 20.93
C ARG A 707 -9.40 41.14 20.30
N PHE A 708 -9.63 42.41 20.09
CA PHE A 708 -8.63 43.38 19.61
C PHE A 708 -8.04 44.07 20.82
N ALA A 709 -6.74 43.89 21.03
CA ALA A 709 -6.00 44.43 22.18
C ALA A 709 -4.77 45.24 21.76
N ASN A 710 -4.60 45.49 20.47
CA ASN A 710 -3.52 46.30 19.95
C ASN A 710 -3.93 47.75 19.85
N VAL A 711 -3.22 48.62 20.52
CA VAL A 711 -3.46 50.09 20.46
C VAL A 711 -2.46 50.68 19.49
N ASP A 712 -2.96 51.33 18.47
CA ASP A 712 -2.14 52.17 17.57
C ASP A 712 -1.82 53.48 18.27
N LEU A 713 -0.53 53.71 18.52
CA LEU A 713 0.03 54.89 19.14
C LEU A 713 0.66 55.82 18.10
N ALA A 714 0.36 55.71 16.82
CA ALA A 714 0.88 56.58 15.81
C ALA A 714 0.54 58.08 16.08
N ASP A 715 -0.61 58.35 16.70
CA ASP A 715 -0.93 59.59 17.36
C ASP A 715 -1.14 59.34 18.87
N PRO A 716 -0.10 59.58 19.67
CA PRO A 716 -0.21 59.37 21.11
C PRO A 716 -1.24 60.21 21.82
N ALA A 717 -1.68 61.33 21.21
CA ALA A 717 -2.78 62.18 21.70
C ALA A 717 -4.16 61.56 21.43
N ASN A 718 -4.26 60.69 20.40
CA ASN A 718 -5.46 59.97 20.02
C ASN A 718 -5.17 58.52 19.79
N PRO A 719 -4.81 57.72 20.80
CA PRO A 719 -4.56 56.31 20.65
C PRO A 719 -5.81 55.60 20.18
N VAL A 720 -5.73 54.88 19.08
CA VAL A 720 -6.85 54.13 18.48
C VAL A 720 -6.62 52.65 18.62
N LEU A 721 -7.66 51.94 19.03
CA LEU A 721 -7.60 50.49 19.04
C LEU A 721 -7.62 49.98 17.60
N ASP A 722 -6.53 49.24 17.23
CA ASP A 722 -6.46 48.59 15.93
C ASP A 722 -7.46 47.44 15.86
N THR A 723 -8.57 47.68 15.19
CA THR A 723 -9.63 46.66 14.95
C THR A 723 -9.52 45.99 13.60
N SER A 724 -8.38 46.13 12.89
CA SER A 724 -8.13 45.47 11.62
C SER A 724 -8.08 43.95 11.79
N LEU A 725 -8.80 43.24 10.93
CA LEU A 725 -8.76 41.79 10.85
C LEU A 725 -7.53 41.27 10.11
N ASP A 726 -6.79 42.11 9.43
CA ASP A 726 -5.58 41.74 8.72
C ASP A 726 -4.35 41.73 9.62
N ASN A 727 -4.38 42.50 10.69
CA ASN A 727 -3.32 42.51 11.69
C ASN A 727 -3.58 41.42 12.76
N ARG A 728 -2.71 40.39 12.78
CA ARG A 728 -2.79 39.32 13.77
C ARG A 728 -2.11 39.65 15.11
N ASN A 729 -1.31 40.71 15.15
CA ASN A 729 -0.64 41.14 16.38
C ASN A 729 -1.65 41.80 17.31
N GLY A 730 -1.59 41.44 18.59
CA GLY A 730 -2.53 41.98 19.59
C GLY A 730 -3.97 41.44 19.48
N ARG A 731 -4.21 40.45 18.63
CA ARG A 731 -5.53 39.83 18.42
C ARG A 731 -5.57 38.45 19.09
N ILE A 732 -6.64 38.19 19.81
CA ILE A 732 -6.99 36.89 20.36
C ILE A 732 -8.22 36.40 19.62
N ASP A 733 -8.15 35.23 19.02
CA ASP A 733 -9.17 34.61 18.18
C ASP A 733 -9.67 33.32 18.79
N ASP A 734 -10.83 33.35 19.42
CA ASP A 734 -11.44 32.20 20.08
C ASP A 734 -12.62 31.67 19.24
N ALA A 735 -12.41 30.51 18.62
CA ALA A 735 -13.47 29.81 17.92
C ALA A 735 -14.49 29.24 18.93
N LEU A 736 -15.75 29.58 18.77
CA LEU A 736 -16.84 29.14 19.67
C LEU A 736 -17.61 27.92 19.15
N GLY A 737 -17.36 27.47 17.90
CA GLY A 737 -18.11 26.40 17.27
C GLY A 737 -19.60 26.73 17.10
N GLY A 738 -20.39 25.76 16.61
CA GLY A 738 -21.82 25.93 16.35
C GLY A 738 -22.68 24.77 16.84
N ARG A 739 -23.98 25.01 16.94
CA ARG A 739 -24.97 23.95 17.21
C ARG A 739 -25.38 23.22 15.93
N ALA A 740 -25.18 23.85 14.77
CA ALA A 740 -25.48 23.31 13.47
C ALA A 740 -24.25 23.42 12.55
N TYR A 741 -24.04 22.40 11.73
CA TYR A 741 -23.07 22.43 10.64
C TYR A 741 -23.56 21.63 9.46
N TYR A 742 -23.04 21.97 8.29
CA TYR A 742 -23.10 21.14 7.11
C TYR A 742 -21.78 21.24 6.35
N MET A 743 -21.43 20.20 5.64
CA MET A 743 -20.25 20.13 4.79
C MET A 743 -20.54 19.23 3.60
N SER A 744 -20.09 19.63 2.42
CA SER A 744 -20.10 18.80 1.21
C SER A 744 -18.73 18.88 0.55
N ARG A 745 -18.25 17.74 0.06
CA ARG A 745 -16.97 17.60 -0.62
C ARG A 745 -17.20 16.93 -1.96
N PHE A 746 -16.60 17.49 -2.98
CA PHE A 746 -16.50 16.92 -4.32
C PHE A 746 -15.02 16.74 -4.61
N GLU A 747 -14.59 15.50 -4.80
CA GLU A 747 -13.18 15.17 -5.02
C GLU A 747 -13.05 14.23 -6.22
N ILE A 748 -12.15 14.56 -7.14
CA ILE A 748 -11.84 13.77 -8.31
C ILE A 748 -10.43 13.26 -8.17
N ASP A 749 -10.29 11.95 -8.04
CA ASP A 749 -8.99 11.26 -8.07
C ASP A 749 -8.51 11.17 -9.52
N ILE A 750 -7.27 11.61 -9.75
CA ILE A 750 -6.63 11.64 -11.06
C ILE A 750 -5.82 10.35 -11.22
N PRO A 751 -6.13 9.51 -12.23
CA PRO A 751 -5.34 8.32 -12.50
C PRO A 751 -3.97 8.73 -13.03
N LEU A 752 -2.94 8.38 -12.30
CA LEU A 752 -1.56 8.41 -12.80
C LEU A 752 -1.26 7.06 -13.43
N GLY A 753 -0.44 7.03 -14.48
CA GLY A 753 0.02 5.80 -15.12
C GLY A 753 0.63 4.80 -14.13
N THR A 754 0.84 3.58 -14.56
CA THR A 754 1.21 2.44 -13.70
C THR A 754 2.41 2.69 -12.78
N GLY A 755 3.44 3.42 -13.23
CA GLY A 755 4.62 3.72 -12.41
C GLY A 755 4.33 4.57 -11.16
N ALA A 756 3.44 5.56 -11.27
CA ALA A 756 3.06 6.39 -10.14
C ALA A 756 2.06 5.68 -9.21
N LYS A 757 1.23 4.77 -9.75
CA LYS A 757 0.35 3.90 -8.97
C LYS A 757 1.14 2.95 -8.08
N GLU A 758 2.26 2.40 -8.58
CA GLU A 758 3.18 1.57 -7.80
C GLU A 758 3.87 2.35 -6.67
N LEU A 759 4.15 3.63 -6.88
CA LEU A 759 4.65 4.52 -5.83
C LEU A 759 3.59 4.87 -4.78
N GLY A 760 2.32 4.49 -4.99
CA GLY A 760 1.24 4.81 -4.07
C GLY A 760 0.78 6.27 -4.12
N LEU A 761 1.14 7.03 -5.17
CA LEU A 761 0.74 8.42 -5.37
C LEU A 761 -0.69 8.51 -5.93
N ARG A 762 -1.50 9.36 -5.33
CA ARG A 762 -2.87 9.66 -5.77
C ARG A 762 -3.13 11.16 -5.68
N PRO A 763 -2.94 11.88 -6.78
CA PRO A 763 -3.36 13.28 -6.85
C PRO A 763 -4.87 13.38 -6.96
N SER A 764 -5.43 14.42 -6.38
CA SER A 764 -6.84 14.76 -6.48
C SER A 764 -7.05 16.26 -6.60
N VAL A 765 -8.16 16.63 -7.19
CA VAL A 765 -8.68 18.00 -7.14
C VAL A 765 -9.99 17.99 -6.38
N PHE A 766 -10.25 19.04 -5.61
CA PHE A 766 -11.39 19.05 -4.73
C PHE A 766 -12.05 20.41 -4.63
N LEU A 767 -13.33 20.36 -4.29
CA LEU A 767 -14.17 21.51 -3.91
C LEU A 767 -14.86 21.16 -2.59
N ASP A 768 -14.59 21.94 -1.55
CA ASP A 768 -15.20 21.80 -0.23
C ASP A 768 -16.16 22.98 0.02
N ILE A 769 -17.36 22.66 0.49
CA ILE A 769 -18.43 23.64 0.78
C ILE A 769 -18.97 23.36 2.17
N GLY A 770 -19.03 24.35 3.05
CA GLY A 770 -19.54 24.10 4.38
C GLY A 770 -19.77 25.35 5.22
N SER A 771 -20.42 25.18 6.33
CA SER A 771 -20.64 26.22 7.35
C SER A 771 -20.93 25.59 8.70
N VAL A 772 -20.55 26.29 9.76
CA VAL A 772 -20.94 25.98 11.15
C VAL A 772 -21.51 27.22 11.79
N PHE A 773 -22.65 27.10 12.49
CA PHE A 773 -23.45 28.25 12.95
C PHE A 773 -24.44 27.87 14.05
N GLY A 774 -25.28 28.84 14.44
CA GLY A 774 -26.45 28.63 15.30
C GLY A 774 -26.15 28.73 16.79
N VAL A 775 -25.13 29.46 17.18
CA VAL A 775 -24.78 29.75 18.59
C VAL A 775 -25.42 31.04 19.04
N LYS A 776 -25.90 31.10 20.27
CA LYS A 776 -26.34 32.33 20.90
C LYS A 776 -25.15 33.28 21.06
N ARG A 777 -25.33 34.55 20.72
CA ARG A 777 -24.30 35.58 20.93
C ARG A 777 -23.91 35.60 22.42
N PRO A 778 -22.62 35.43 22.74
CA PRO A 778 -22.15 35.49 24.12
C PRO A 778 -22.22 36.94 24.62
N THR A 779 -22.24 37.15 25.92
CA THR A 779 -22.02 38.46 26.50
C THR A 779 -20.57 38.85 26.27
N LEU A 780 -20.37 39.89 25.52
CA LEU A 780 -19.06 40.43 25.23
C LEU A 780 -18.63 41.37 26.35
N THR A 781 -17.31 41.40 26.55
CA THR A 781 -16.69 42.33 27.46
C THR A 781 -15.86 43.32 26.65
N THR A 782 -16.10 44.57 26.78
CA THR A 782 -15.26 45.62 26.16
C THR A 782 -14.75 46.46 27.32
N LEU A 783 -13.42 46.57 27.34
CA LEU A 783 -12.81 47.54 28.28
C LEU A 783 -12.80 48.89 27.57
N GLY A 784 -13.76 49.67 27.93
CA GLY A 784 -14.18 50.85 27.23
C GLY A 784 -13.18 52.00 27.16
N ASP A 785 -13.64 53.04 26.51
CA ASP A 785 -12.95 54.23 26.03
C ASP A 785 -11.77 54.66 26.90
N PHE A 786 -10.59 54.44 26.32
CA PHE A 786 -9.33 54.90 26.87
C PHE A 786 -9.20 56.39 26.86
N LEU A 787 -10.09 57.02 26.18
CA LEU A 787 -9.88 58.35 25.59
C LEU A 787 -11.11 59.22 25.80
N ASP A 788 -11.47 59.40 27.02
CA ASP A 788 -12.12 60.63 27.33
C ASP A 788 -11.04 61.72 27.43
N GLN A 789 -10.67 62.24 26.27
CA GLN A 789 -9.68 63.32 26.14
C GLN A 789 -10.24 64.70 26.40
N SER A 790 -11.51 64.76 26.74
CA SER A 790 -12.18 66.02 27.01
C SER A 790 -11.45 66.88 28.09
N ASP A 791 -10.62 66.22 28.91
CA ASP A 791 -9.91 66.84 30.02
C ASP A 791 -8.39 66.89 29.82
N GLY A 792 -7.84 66.51 28.65
CA GLY A 792 -6.40 66.47 28.37
C GLY A 792 -5.61 65.36 29.12
N PHE A 793 -6.25 64.27 29.40
CA PHE A 793 -5.67 63.09 30.04
C PHE A 793 -5.97 61.80 29.30
N THR A 794 -5.02 60.91 29.27
CA THR A 794 -5.29 59.54 28.88
C THR A 794 -5.69 58.69 30.07
N LYS A 795 -6.93 58.19 30.08
CA LYS A 795 -7.47 57.32 31.14
C LYS A 795 -7.29 55.84 30.81
N PHE A 796 -6.88 55.03 31.78
CA PHE A 796 -6.77 53.56 31.65
C PHE A 796 -7.05 52.89 33.01
N LEU A 797 -7.36 51.60 32.95
CA LEU A 797 -7.76 50.83 34.13
C LEU A 797 -6.50 50.16 34.71
N CYS A 798 -6.27 50.43 36.00
CA CYS A 798 -5.27 49.74 36.78
C CYS A 798 -5.92 48.65 37.65
N ARG A 799 -5.25 47.53 37.81
CA ARG A 799 -5.74 46.44 38.65
C ARG A 799 -4.70 46.03 39.66
N ASN A 800 -5.11 45.89 40.91
CA ASN A 800 -4.27 45.32 41.99
C ASN A 800 -4.15 43.79 41.78
N ALA A 801 -2.92 43.29 41.67
CA ALA A 801 -2.64 41.88 41.46
C ALA A 801 -3.08 40.99 42.64
N THR A 802 -3.17 41.53 43.85
CA THR A 802 -3.47 40.79 45.08
C THR A 802 -4.94 40.82 45.44
N SER A 803 -5.56 42.00 45.38
CA SER A 803 -6.95 42.22 45.81
C SER A 803 -7.98 42.16 44.70
N GLY A 804 -7.53 42.22 43.44
CA GLY A 804 -8.43 42.32 42.25
C GLY A 804 -9.17 43.66 42.14
N THR A 805 -8.95 44.58 43.03
CA THR A 805 -9.56 45.91 42.98
C THR A 805 -9.13 46.64 41.73
N GLN A 806 -10.05 47.35 41.12
CA GLN A 806 -9.84 48.07 39.88
C GLN A 806 -9.97 49.57 40.15
N GLN A 807 -9.07 50.37 39.59
CA GLN A 807 -9.04 51.80 39.72
C GLN A 807 -8.62 52.48 38.44
N PHE A 808 -9.28 53.55 38.04
CA PHE A 808 -8.83 54.36 36.91
C PHE A 808 -7.60 55.19 37.31
N ALA A 809 -6.62 55.22 36.41
CA ALA A 809 -5.49 56.10 36.45
C ALA A 809 -5.49 57.01 35.18
N THR A 810 -4.80 58.11 35.30
CA THR A 810 -4.69 59.09 34.21
C THR A 810 -3.24 59.45 33.98
N ILE A 811 -2.86 59.57 32.70
CA ILE A 811 -1.58 60.14 32.29
C ILE A 811 -1.84 61.51 31.77
N PRO A 812 -1.26 62.55 32.36
CA PRO A 812 -1.37 63.91 31.81
C PRO A 812 -0.65 64.02 30.48
N LEU A 813 -1.19 64.81 29.59
CA LEU A 813 -0.55 65.22 28.33
C LEU A 813 0.19 66.50 28.52
N ASP A 814 1.35 66.66 27.86
CA ASP A 814 2.07 67.91 27.84
C ASP A 814 1.43 68.92 26.88
N ALA A 815 2.01 70.07 26.71
CA ALA A 815 1.49 71.15 25.83
C ALA A 815 1.49 70.76 24.35
N ASP A 816 2.23 69.74 23.98
CA ASP A 816 2.33 69.21 22.61
C ASP A 816 1.44 67.98 22.42
N GLY A 817 0.59 67.64 23.43
CA GLY A 817 -0.29 66.46 23.40
C GLY A 817 0.38 65.09 23.59
N GLN A 818 1.64 65.10 24.05
CA GLN A 818 2.37 63.85 24.35
C GLN A 818 2.14 63.39 25.79
N PRO A 819 2.00 62.09 26.07
CA PRO A 819 1.80 61.56 27.40
C PRO A 819 3.03 61.83 28.29
N VAL A 820 2.86 62.47 29.43
CA VAL A 820 3.91 62.70 30.44
C VAL A 820 3.99 61.46 31.33
N GLY A 821 4.88 60.55 30.96
CA GLY A 821 5.01 59.24 31.64
C GLY A 821 4.44 58.06 30.81
N ASN A 822 4.28 56.94 31.44
CA ASN A 822 3.65 55.75 30.80
C ASN A 822 2.61 55.09 31.76
N GLN A 823 1.82 54.17 31.23
CA GLN A 823 0.75 53.51 31.97
C GLN A 823 1.24 52.75 33.21
N PHE A 824 2.52 52.30 33.21
CA PHE A 824 3.09 51.56 34.37
C PHE A 824 3.43 52.50 35.53
N THR A 825 3.86 53.72 35.22
CA THR A 825 4.21 54.74 36.24
C THR A 825 2.97 55.44 36.76
N ALA A 826 1.88 55.48 36.02
CA ALA A 826 0.66 56.13 36.43
C ALA A 826 -0.25 55.22 37.29
N CYS A 827 -0.12 53.92 37.25
CA CYS A 827 -0.84 53.00 38.14
C CYS A 827 -0.36 53.17 39.58
N PRO A 828 -1.21 53.16 40.60
CA PRO A 828 -0.84 53.16 42.00
C PRO A 828 0.07 51.98 42.33
N GLU A 829 0.83 52.11 43.42
CA GLU A 829 1.72 51.03 43.86
C GLU A 829 0.90 49.74 44.17
N GLY A 830 1.40 48.62 43.60
CA GLY A 830 0.70 47.33 43.67
C GLY A 830 -0.40 47.12 42.64
N PHE A 831 -0.63 48.08 41.72
CA PHE A 831 -1.50 47.96 40.60
C PHE A 831 -0.73 47.84 39.25
N SER A 832 -1.26 47.04 38.35
CA SER A 832 -0.76 46.92 36.96
C SER A 832 -1.80 47.41 35.98
N PRO A 833 -1.39 48.09 34.91
CA PRO A 833 -2.33 48.55 33.89
C PRO A 833 -2.97 47.38 33.14
N LEU A 834 -4.28 47.44 32.89
CA LEU A 834 -4.95 46.54 31.97
C LEU A 834 -5.00 47.22 30.59
N ALA A 835 -4.50 46.48 29.62
CA ALA A 835 -4.56 46.96 28.23
C ALA A 835 -6.02 47.01 27.75
N PRO A 836 -6.35 48.00 26.91
CA PRO A 836 -7.69 48.11 26.33
C PRO A 836 -7.99 46.97 25.37
N PHE A 837 -9.23 46.64 25.22
CA PHE A 837 -9.66 45.68 24.23
C PHE A 837 -11.13 45.83 23.86
N GLU A 838 -11.44 45.42 22.62
CA GLU A 838 -12.80 45.30 22.14
C GLU A 838 -13.03 43.82 21.71
N GLU A 839 -14.15 43.26 22.16
CA GLU A 839 -14.59 41.95 21.69
C GLU A 839 -15.66 42.07 20.62
N ARG A 840 -15.46 41.38 19.49
CA ARG A 840 -16.47 41.28 18.41
C ARG A 840 -16.86 39.83 18.19
N PHE A 841 -18.17 39.57 18.12
CA PHE A 841 -18.71 38.26 17.79
C PHE A 841 -19.01 38.21 16.30
N LEU A 842 -18.31 37.32 15.59
CA LEU A 842 -18.30 37.21 14.13
C LEU A 842 -18.59 35.77 13.66
N GLY A 843 -18.84 35.58 12.41
CA GLY A 843 -18.86 34.29 11.72
C GLY A 843 -20.13 33.44 11.95
N ASN A 844 -21.08 33.84 12.80
CA ASN A 844 -22.29 33.05 13.11
C ASN A 844 -23.36 33.17 12.01
N THR A 845 -23.07 32.58 10.86
CA THR A 845 -23.95 32.61 9.68
C THR A 845 -23.97 31.23 9.00
N TRP A 846 -25.14 30.87 8.46
CA TRP A 846 -25.32 29.66 7.66
C TRP A 846 -24.79 29.78 6.22
N LYS A 847 -24.37 30.95 5.79
CA LYS A 847 -23.85 31.16 4.44
C LYS A 847 -22.69 30.22 4.13
N PRO A 848 -22.66 29.58 2.95
CA PRO A 848 -21.63 28.65 2.60
C PRO A 848 -20.27 29.32 2.46
N ARG A 849 -19.27 28.72 3.08
CA ARG A 849 -17.85 28.92 2.77
C ARG A 849 -17.48 27.92 1.69
N VAL A 850 -16.62 28.33 0.77
CA VAL A 850 -16.25 27.52 -0.37
C VAL A 850 -14.74 27.57 -0.54
N SER A 851 -14.12 26.42 -0.68
CA SER A 851 -12.72 26.30 -1.02
C SER A 851 -12.50 25.32 -2.16
N ILE A 852 -11.49 25.60 -2.98
CA ILE A 852 -11.03 24.75 -4.07
C ILE A 852 -9.55 24.46 -3.89
N GLY A 853 -9.12 23.28 -4.32
CA GLY A 853 -7.72 22.94 -4.19
C GLY A 853 -7.33 21.67 -4.93
N ALA A 854 -6.04 21.37 -4.82
CA ALA A 854 -5.46 20.13 -5.29
C ALA A 854 -4.62 19.51 -4.17
N GLY A 855 -4.60 18.21 -4.10
CA GLY A 855 -3.84 17.48 -3.11
C GLY A 855 -3.22 16.21 -3.66
N VAL A 856 -2.25 15.69 -2.95
CA VAL A 856 -1.60 14.42 -3.25
C VAL A 856 -1.61 13.56 -1.99
N ASN A 857 -2.22 12.39 -2.11
CA ASN A 857 -2.06 11.33 -1.14
C ASN A 857 -0.91 10.42 -1.60
N TRP A 858 0.01 10.13 -0.73
CA TRP A 858 1.13 9.24 -0.98
C TRP A 858 1.23 8.16 0.10
N ASN A 859 0.99 6.91 -0.28
CA ASN A 859 1.24 5.77 0.59
C ASN A 859 2.73 5.41 0.50
N SER A 860 3.56 6.09 1.28
CA SER A 860 4.99 5.85 1.29
C SER A 860 5.37 4.63 2.14
N PRO A 861 6.59 4.07 1.98
CA PRO A 861 7.12 3.04 2.89
C PRO A 861 7.21 3.49 4.36
N PHE A 862 7.18 4.81 4.61
CA PHE A 862 7.25 5.41 5.95
C PHE A 862 5.87 5.77 6.53
N GLY A 863 4.79 5.41 5.82
CA GLY A 863 3.42 5.72 6.19
C GLY A 863 2.72 6.65 5.18
N PRO A 864 1.44 6.95 5.41
CA PRO A 864 0.67 7.83 4.55
C PRO A 864 1.12 9.28 4.70
N PHE A 865 1.26 9.95 3.57
CA PHE A 865 1.52 11.39 3.44
C PHE A 865 0.35 12.04 2.72
N ARG A 866 -0.02 13.23 3.17
CA ARG A 866 -0.98 14.06 2.47
C ARG A 866 -0.48 15.50 2.41
N ILE A 867 -0.53 16.08 1.22
CA ILE A 867 -0.21 17.48 0.97
C ILE A 867 -1.40 18.08 0.24
N ASP A 868 -1.94 19.18 0.76
CA ASP A 868 -3.05 19.90 0.12
C ASP A 868 -2.67 21.37 -0.07
N PHE A 869 -2.96 21.89 -1.26
CA PHE A 869 -2.98 23.32 -1.57
C PHE A 869 -4.43 23.73 -1.82
N ALA A 870 -4.95 24.62 -1.02
CA ALA A 870 -6.33 25.05 -1.10
C ALA A 870 -6.45 26.57 -1.04
N TYR A 871 -7.46 27.09 -1.71
CA TYR A 871 -7.80 28.50 -1.73
C TYR A 871 -9.28 28.69 -1.35
N ALA A 872 -9.53 29.57 -0.39
CA ALA A 872 -10.89 29.93 0.01
C ALA A 872 -11.49 30.87 -1.03
N LEU A 873 -12.41 30.36 -1.84
CA LEU A 873 -13.14 31.15 -2.84
C LEU A 873 -14.18 32.08 -2.19
N ARG A 874 -14.79 31.60 -1.11
CA ARG A 874 -15.78 32.33 -0.35
C ARG A 874 -15.56 32.13 1.14
N LYS A 875 -15.41 33.22 1.85
CA LYS A 875 -15.26 33.27 3.31
C LYS A 875 -16.18 34.35 3.89
N GLU A 876 -16.49 34.30 5.13
CA GLU A 876 -17.19 35.31 5.89
C GLU A 876 -16.23 36.11 6.77
N VAL A 877 -16.65 37.24 7.26
CA VAL A 877 -15.85 38.10 8.13
C VAL A 877 -15.49 37.35 9.42
N GLY A 878 -14.21 37.32 9.72
CA GLY A 878 -13.66 36.61 10.86
C GLY A 878 -13.15 35.17 10.57
N ASP A 879 -13.48 34.57 9.40
CA ASP A 879 -12.97 33.25 9.06
C ASP A 879 -11.45 33.26 8.88
N ASP A 880 -10.78 32.25 9.41
CA ASP A 880 -9.35 32.08 9.29
C ASP A 880 -8.98 31.09 8.19
N THR A 881 -8.10 31.50 7.28
CA THR A 881 -7.77 30.73 6.08
C THR A 881 -6.33 30.26 6.08
N LYS A 882 -6.11 29.04 5.54
CA LYS A 882 -4.81 28.41 5.41
C LYS A 882 -4.66 27.79 4.03
N ARG A 883 -3.62 28.18 3.30
CA ARG A 883 -3.42 27.74 1.90
C ARG A 883 -2.72 26.41 1.75
N PHE A 884 -1.91 26.03 2.71
CA PHE A 884 -1.09 24.83 2.65
C PHE A 884 -1.28 23.99 3.90
N SER A 885 -1.50 22.69 3.71
CA SER A 885 -1.51 21.71 4.78
C SER A 885 -0.65 20.51 4.46
N PHE A 886 -0.02 19.97 5.48
CA PHE A 886 0.88 18.84 5.40
C PHE A 886 0.66 17.90 6.57
N ASN A 887 0.47 16.62 6.25
CA ASN A 887 0.20 15.59 7.24
C ASN A 887 0.97 14.31 6.89
N VAL A 888 1.63 13.72 7.87
CA VAL A 888 2.48 12.52 7.73
C VAL A 888 2.13 11.53 8.82
N GLY A 889 1.99 10.25 8.46
CA GLY A 889 1.78 9.18 9.44
C GLY A 889 0.38 9.11 10.03
N THR A 890 -0.57 9.90 9.53
CA THR A 890 -1.98 9.86 9.92
C THR A 890 -2.82 9.23 8.81
N GLN A 891 -3.72 8.32 9.15
CA GLN A 891 -4.74 7.84 8.20
C GLN A 891 -5.80 8.93 8.01
N PHE A 892 -6.12 9.26 6.78
CA PHE A 892 -7.08 10.29 6.39
C PHE A 892 -8.38 9.65 5.89
#